data_0c81ddcbf07779faa693cf9996757b33
#
_entry.id   0c81ddcbf07779faa693cf9996757b33
#
_cell.length_a   1.000
_cell.length_b   1.000
_cell.length_c   1.000
_cell.angle_alpha   90.00
_cell.angle_beta   90.00
_cell.angle_gamma   90.00
#
_symmetry.space_group_name_H-M   'P 1'
#
loop_
_entity.id
_entity.type
_entity.pdbx_description
1 polymer ?
#
loop_
_entity_poly.entity_id
_entity_poly.type
_entity_poly.pdbx_seq_one_letter_code
_entity_poly.pdbx_strand_id
1 'polypeptide(L)'
;MRRAGLVLLLSCGVSSMAMAGEVPLNQPAPAWVTKAPLDNATATNPDAPELLVFDTQSRIENGQLWTYTDKAVRVTSAEALNQLATLTLPWAPDKGDLIIHEVSILRDGKVIDLLAGGKSFTVLRREESLEQLEYTGILTATLPAEGLRTGDTLRLRTSVTTRDTALAGHVQSGFNLPTAPLRIGFTRTRLQWDAKSATHWQAKGEGVSVTPTRLGAYTQIEVTSTLPKQPERPQDAPARFRMVPFVETSSFADWADVSRVMAPLFATDGLITPGSPLAAELEKIKAAPSQIEKAQRALRLVQDEIRYFAVSMDGGNYIPQKPADTWTKRYGDCKAKTLLLLALLRGSGIDAEAVLANAQSGDTVPAHLPSVAAFNHVLVHARIDGQDLWLDGTGSGARIEDIRDTPDFEHVLPLRPKGAGLIDLPLRTPGRPLIALSVDADESASVDLPSAFSARVVMRGPLYATLSTAGAKLDTKQRAQMIEQFFTKMLSSGQYTDTAMTTDVASGTITLSARGIKSSPWEWDDKRMRRSLNNLHDALGFDPNRARTDWATIPVAIPGPLSASYDLTVHLPDHGKGFTVDGQQNAETQAGGRRLTRHMTMADGVVQVQERIDALGGEIAAADIPAERDKVAAMLAAEPRLVAPANTPRRWDLAVTGAAKPAQLAMLESIYASMIHEAEPGEPSAWLNRASLRQGLGDYAGALTDLTSAIAIAPDADTYLQRARTYYALGKLGDALADAQKARSLDPASGAAVGMAASLEAESGDLAGATQLLDQKIALGGKTRDGYRMAKADIIGQFGDPAEAIKIIDAMIADKPGSPSLLNARCWIKGTRSIQIESALKDCTSAVELSSDTYGALDSRALIWLRMGRLKEALADLDAVLLATPGLAPSRFLRAIVHAQLQQPGAAAQDLAIARRLDPSVDHTYARYGIVVGKPLASMAVAKEGLK
;
A
#
# COMPACT_ATOMS: atom_id res chain seq x y z
N MET A 1 -38.95 16.67 86.54
CA MET A 1 -37.71 15.84 86.68
C MET A 1 -37.02 15.66 85.35
N ARG A 2 -35.84 16.22 85.25
CA ARG A 2 -35.02 16.29 84.05
C ARG A 2 -34.30 14.98 83.82
N ARG A 3 -34.29 14.46 82.55
CA ARG A 3 -33.31 13.50 82.15
C ARG A 3 -32.72 14.02 80.83
N ALA A 4 -31.44 14.34 80.84
CA ALA A 4 -30.64 14.71 79.72
C ALA A 4 -30.27 13.42 78.96
N GLY A 5 -30.51 13.39 77.67
CA GLY A 5 -30.04 12.36 76.76
C GLY A 5 -28.80 12.82 76.00
N LEU A 6 -27.70 12.15 76.20
CA LEU A 6 -26.42 12.35 75.55
C LEU A 6 -26.46 11.76 74.09
N VAL A 7 -26.41 12.58 73.10
CA VAL A 7 -26.27 12.12 71.67
C VAL A 7 -24.79 11.97 71.36
N LEU A 8 -24.34 10.75 71.21
CA LEU A 8 -23.01 10.40 70.70
C LEU A 8 -23.02 10.50 69.13
N LEU A 9 -22.44 11.51 68.61
CA LEU A 9 -22.14 11.60 67.18
C LEU A 9 -20.92 10.68 66.84
N LEU A 10 -21.17 9.50 66.29
CA LEU A 10 -20.15 8.68 65.57
C LEU A 10 -19.89 9.34 64.23
N SER A 11 -18.79 10.05 64.11
CA SER A 11 -18.20 10.40 62.81
C SER A 11 -17.56 9.17 62.23
N CYS A 12 -18.24 8.47 61.29
CA CYS A 12 -17.60 7.51 60.40
C CYS A 12 -16.67 8.27 59.45
N GLY A 13 -15.41 8.38 59.84
CA GLY A 13 -14.35 8.74 58.92
C GLY A 13 -14.21 7.60 57.90
N VAL A 14 -14.68 7.79 56.67
CA VAL A 14 -14.32 6.97 55.54
C VAL A 14 -12.89 7.29 55.23
N SER A 15 -11.94 6.57 55.85
CA SER A 15 -10.57 6.50 55.37
C SER A 15 -10.63 5.76 54.05
N SER A 16 -10.45 6.50 52.92
CA SER A 16 -10.05 5.91 51.66
C SER A 16 -8.69 5.24 51.92
N MET A 17 -8.70 3.92 52.11
CA MET A 17 -7.45 3.15 51.99
C MET A 17 -6.94 3.36 50.58
N ALA A 18 -5.92 4.21 50.42
CA ALA A 18 -5.12 4.19 49.22
C ALA A 18 -4.56 2.79 49.07
N MET A 19 -4.93 2.09 48.00
CA MET A 19 -4.34 0.80 47.71
C MET A 19 -2.84 1.00 47.48
N ALA A 20 -2.01 0.14 48.09
CA ALA A 20 -0.57 0.15 47.82
C ALA A 20 -0.37 0.01 46.30
N GLY A 21 0.51 0.83 45.72
CA GLY A 21 0.79 0.82 44.28
C GLY A 21 0.19 1.98 43.47
N GLU A 22 -0.84 2.68 43.92
CA GLU A 22 -1.51 3.76 43.15
C GLU A 22 -0.84 5.14 43.25
N VAL A 23 0.15 5.31 44.11
CA VAL A 23 0.87 6.57 44.28
C VAL A 23 2.37 6.33 44.15
N PRO A 24 3.08 7.13 43.32
CA PRO A 24 4.54 7.01 43.20
C PRO A 24 5.22 7.25 44.56
N LEU A 25 6.19 6.42 44.89
CA LEU A 25 7.02 6.52 46.09
C LEU A 25 8.25 7.39 45.82
N ASN A 26 8.67 8.20 46.79
CA ASN A 26 9.94 8.92 46.70
C ASN A 26 10.95 8.26 47.67
N GLN A 27 11.97 7.60 47.16
CA GLN A 27 12.93 6.87 47.93
C GLN A 27 14.33 6.96 47.28
N PRO A 28 15.42 6.86 48.02
CA PRO A 28 16.76 6.73 47.41
C PRO A 28 16.90 5.47 46.56
N ALA A 29 17.76 5.50 45.55
CA ALA A 29 18.03 4.35 44.73
C ALA A 29 18.53 3.17 45.57
N PRO A 30 18.15 1.91 45.27
CA PRO A 30 18.59 0.75 46.00
C PRO A 30 20.09 0.63 46.04
N ALA A 31 20.63 0.15 47.15
CA ALA A 31 22.09 0.05 47.38
C ALA A 31 22.86 -0.83 46.38
N TRP A 32 22.15 -1.76 45.70
CA TRP A 32 22.73 -2.60 44.67
C TRP A 32 22.87 -1.93 43.29
N VAL A 33 22.26 -0.78 43.09
CA VAL A 33 22.36 -0.02 41.85
C VAL A 33 23.75 0.59 41.70
N THR A 34 24.39 0.38 40.59
CA THR A 34 25.64 1.06 40.23
C THR A 34 25.31 2.35 39.47
N LYS A 35 25.83 3.46 39.95
CA LYS A 35 25.59 4.77 39.31
C LYS A 35 26.19 4.80 37.91
N ALA A 36 25.40 5.31 36.93
CA ALA A 36 25.91 5.59 35.59
C ALA A 36 26.86 6.81 35.62
N PRO A 37 28.01 6.76 34.91
CA PRO A 37 28.92 7.90 34.79
C PRO A 37 28.24 9.02 33.99
N LEU A 38 28.20 10.21 34.54
CA LEU A 38 27.83 11.44 33.86
C LEU A 38 28.53 12.58 34.60
N ASP A 39 29.54 13.12 33.98
CA ASP A 39 30.24 14.30 34.48
C ASP A 39 29.75 15.59 33.80
N ASN A 40 30.09 16.74 34.39
CA ASN A 40 29.68 18.02 33.87
C ASN A 40 30.27 18.32 32.49
N ALA A 41 31.50 17.82 32.20
CA ALA A 41 32.13 18.05 30.91
C ALA A 41 31.36 17.35 29.78
N THR A 42 30.93 16.09 30.03
CA THR A 42 30.06 15.35 29.08
C THR A 42 28.69 15.99 28.95
N ALA A 43 28.09 16.45 30.05
CA ALA A 43 26.77 17.05 30.04
C ALA A 43 26.67 18.38 29.26
N THR A 44 27.79 19.13 29.20
CA THR A 44 27.89 20.44 28.53
C THR A 44 28.55 20.38 27.16
N ASN A 45 29.13 19.25 26.74
CA ASN A 45 29.78 19.12 25.43
C ASN A 45 28.76 19.22 24.28
N PRO A 46 28.87 20.20 23.39
CA PRO A 46 27.95 20.38 22.26
C PRO A 46 27.96 19.20 21.28
N ASP A 47 29.08 18.47 21.17
CA ASP A 47 29.22 17.30 20.26
C ASP A 47 28.73 15.97 20.87
N ALA A 48 28.37 15.98 22.17
CA ALA A 48 27.84 14.78 22.82
C ALA A 48 26.47 14.41 22.23
N PRO A 49 26.11 13.13 22.26
CA PRO A 49 24.80 12.69 21.83
C PRO A 49 23.69 13.35 22.66
N GLU A 50 22.48 13.42 22.09
CA GLU A 50 21.30 13.93 22.81
C GLU A 50 20.99 13.04 24.03
N LEU A 51 20.99 11.71 23.85
CA LEU A 51 20.81 10.75 24.93
C LEU A 51 22.19 10.46 25.56
N LEU A 52 22.45 11.10 26.71
CA LEU A 52 23.74 10.99 27.42
C LEU A 52 23.86 9.69 28.21
N VAL A 53 22.77 9.28 28.86
CA VAL A 53 22.72 8.05 29.66
C VAL A 53 21.42 7.30 29.37
N PHE A 54 21.54 5.99 29.16
CA PHE A 54 20.44 5.06 29.14
C PHE A 54 20.85 3.78 29.86
N ASP A 55 20.61 3.73 31.17
CA ASP A 55 21.05 2.67 32.07
C ASP A 55 19.84 1.94 32.66
N THR A 56 19.70 0.66 32.35
CA THR A 56 18.66 -0.21 32.90
C THR A 56 19.31 -1.31 33.73
N GLN A 57 18.92 -1.40 34.98
CA GLN A 57 19.44 -2.43 35.92
C GLN A 57 18.27 -3.15 36.58
N SER A 58 18.22 -4.46 36.45
CA SER A 58 17.16 -5.25 37.05
C SER A 58 17.72 -6.26 38.04
N ARG A 59 16.95 -6.51 39.10
CA ARG A 59 17.24 -7.55 40.10
C ARG A 59 15.99 -8.37 40.40
N ILE A 60 16.14 -9.67 40.35
CA ILE A 60 15.15 -10.62 40.84
C ILE A 60 15.45 -10.94 42.28
N GLU A 61 14.53 -10.60 43.17
CA GLU A 61 14.67 -10.85 44.62
C GLU A 61 13.34 -11.24 45.23
N ASN A 62 13.27 -12.37 45.94
CA ASN A 62 12.06 -12.84 46.63
C ASN A 62 10.83 -12.96 45.73
N GLY A 63 10.96 -13.41 44.49
CA GLY A 63 9.86 -13.53 43.52
C GLY A 63 9.32 -12.20 42.99
N GLN A 64 10.08 -11.12 43.15
CA GLN A 64 9.79 -9.80 42.66
C GLN A 64 10.89 -9.32 41.69
N LEU A 65 10.53 -8.70 40.60
CA LEU A 65 11.44 -8.02 39.69
C LEU A 65 11.50 -6.54 40.06
N TRP A 66 12.70 -6.03 40.30
CA TRP A 66 13.02 -4.62 40.41
C TRP A 66 13.68 -4.16 39.11
N THR A 67 13.17 -3.12 38.49
CA THR A 67 13.79 -2.52 37.32
C THR A 67 14.10 -1.05 37.59
N TYR A 68 15.37 -0.74 37.76
CA TYR A 68 15.88 0.62 37.88
C TYR A 68 16.23 1.16 36.48
N THR A 69 15.89 2.41 36.23
CA THR A 69 16.24 3.15 35.00
C THR A 69 16.85 4.51 35.33
N ASP A 70 18.01 4.81 34.72
CA ASP A 70 18.63 6.15 34.73
C ASP A 70 18.72 6.66 33.31
N LYS A 71 17.98 7.73 33.04
CA LYS A 71 17.94 8.36 31.71
C LYS A 71 18.35 9.83 31.83
N ALA A 72 19.36 10.24 31.04
CA ALA A 72 19.80 11.62 30.95
C ALA A 72 19.72 12.08 29.48
N VAL A 73 18.92 13.11 29.22
CA VAL A 73 18.65 13.64 27.87
C VAL A 73 19.00 15.11 27.82
N ARG A 74 19.79 15.53 26.84
CA ARG A 74 20.12 16.91 26.57
C ARG A 74 19.06 17.55 25.70
N VAL A 75 18.62 18.72 26.04
CA VAL A 75 17.66 19.52 25.28
C VAL A 75 18.41 20.25 24.16
N THR A 76 18.38 19.71 22.94
CA THR A 76 19.17 20.22 21.80
C THR A 76 18.42 21.21 20.93
N SER A 77 17.07 21.22 21.00
CA SER A 77 16.22 22.02 20.13
C SER A 77 14.92 22.44 20.85
N ALA A 78 14.16 23.35 20.25
CA ALA A 78 12.82 23.70 20.71
C ALA A 78 11.84 22.52 20.62
N GLU A 79 12.02 21.65 19.66
CA GLU A 79 11.22 20.42 19.52
C GLU A 79 11.53 19.43 20.64
N ALA A 80 12.81 19.17 20.94
CA ALA A 80 13.22 18.36 22.09
C ALA A 80 12.71 18.97 23.42
N LEU A 81 12.72 20.29 23.54
CA LEU A 81 12.16 20.98 24.71
C LEU A 81 10.66 20.68 24.86
N ASN A 82 9.89 20.75 23.78
CA ASN A 82 8.45 20.45 23.81
C ASN A 82 8.18 18.98 24.17
N GLN A 83 8.97 18.05 23.65
CA GLN A 83 8.83 16.62 23.97
C GLN A 83 9.18 16.29 25.43
N LEU A 84 10.12 17.02 26.02
CA LEU A 84 10.60 16.82 27.38
C LEU A 84 9.91 17.73 28.41
N ALA A 85 9.03 18.65 27.97
CA ALA A 85 8.34 19.61 28.83
C ALA A 85 7.44 18.96 29.89
N THR A 86 6.98 17.72 29.63
CA THR A 86 6.18 16.94 30.57
C THR A 86 6.76 15.53 30.67
N LEU A 87 7.19 15.17 31.84
CA LEU A 87 7.60 13.80 32.15
C LEU A 87 6.36 12.91 32.32
N THR A 88 6.39 11.73 31.71
CA THR A 88 5.32 10.72 31.81
C THR A 88 5.93 9.37 32.16
N LEU A 89 5.44 8.75 33.24
CA LEU A 89 5.93 7.48 33.76
C LEU A 89 4.77 6.50 33.93
N PRO A 90 4.62 5.53 33.02
CA PRO A 90 3.60 4.50 33.11
C PRO A 90 4.01 3.39 34.09
N TRP A 91 3.06 2.81 34.84
CA TRP A 91 3.26 1.59 35.61
C TRP A 91 1.92 0.88 35.88
N ALA A 92 1.99 -0.42 36.20
CA ALA A 92 0.84 -1.26 36.57
C ALA A 92 0.72 -1.34 38.10
N PRO A 93 -0.21 -0.61 38.72
CA PRO A 93 -0.32 -0.48 40.18
C PRO A 93 -0.75 -1.79 40.89
N ASP A 94 -1.44 -2.67 40.19
CA ASP A 94 -1.84 -4.00 40.67
C ASP A 94 -0.67 -5.00 40.76
N LYS A 95 0.48 -4.67 40.16
CA LYS A 95 1.68 -5.53 40.12
C LYS A 95 2.84 -4.99 40.90
N GLY A 96 2.87 -3.70 41.18
CA GLY A 96 3.96 -3.11 41.95
C GLY A 96 3.97 -1.59 41.99
N ASP A 97 5.04 -1.06 42.50
CA ASP A 97 5.21 0.35 42.79
C ASP A 97 6.07 1.05 41.73
N LEU A 98 5.74 2.30 41.43
CA LEU A 98 6.63 3.27 40.78
C LEU A 98 7.40 4.02 41.89
N ILE A 99 8.72 3.99 41.85
CA ILE A 99 9.60 4.66 42.82
C ILE A 99 10.44 5.71 42.09
N ILE A 100 10.34 6.94 42.51
CA ILE A 100 11.10 8.07 42.00
C ILE A 100 12.35 8.27 42.87
N HIS A 101 13.52 8.27 42.27
CA HIS A 101 14.79 8.47 42.98
C HIS A 101 15.37 9.86 42.76
N GLU A 102 15.21 10.40 41.54
CA GLU A 102 15.72 11.73 41.17
C GLU A 102 15.03 12.23 39.92
N VAL A 103 14.65 13.51 39.94
CA VAL A 103 14.25 14.26 38.75
C VAL A 103 14.96 15.60 38.79
N SER A 104 15.94 15.78 37.94
CA SER A 104 16.81 16.96 38.02
C SER A 104 17.15 17.54 36.65
N ILE A 105 17.40 18.84 36.61
CA ILE A 105 18.00 19.54 35.48
C ILE A 105 19.45 19.85 35.82
N LEU A 106 20.37 19.45 34.95
CA LEU A 106 21.76 19.84 35.02
C LEU A 106 21.97 21.04 34.09
N ARG A 107 22.36 22.19 34.66
CA ARG A 107 22.62 23.48 33.99
C ARG A 107 23.89 24.10 34.51
N ASP A 108 24.85 24.38 33.64
CA ASP A 108 26.11 25.05 34.00
C ASP A 108 26.81 24.45 35.24
N GLY A 109 26.83 23.11 35.32
CA GLY A 109 27.40 22.36 36.45
C GLY A 109 26.57 22.37 37.74
N LYS A 110 25.40 22.96 37.74
CA LYS A 110 24.48 22.97 38.88
C LYS A 110 23.36 21.97 38.68
N VAL A 111 22.99 21.30 39.74
CA VAL A 111 21.83 20.39 39.79
C VAL A 111 20.64 21.15 40.35
N ILE A 112 19.55 21.18 39.57
CA ILE A 112 18.25 21.78 39.97
C ILE A 112 17.28 20.61 40.17
N ASP A 113 16.88 20.39 41.40
CA ASP A 113 15.89 19.36 41.74
C ASP A 113 14.49 19.82 41.39
N LEU A 114 13.80 19.09 40.51
CA LEU A 114 12.44 19.37 40.10
C LEU A 114 11.37 18.98 41.14
N LEU A 115 11.74 18.20 42.15
CA LEU A 115 10.87 17.81 43.25
C LEU A 115 11.03 18.73 44.48
N ALA A 116 11.95 19.67 44.41
CA ALA A 116 12.17 20.64 45.50
C ALA A 116 10.87 21.43 45.81
N GLY A 117 10.69 21.80 47.10
CA GLY A 117 9.52 22.56 47.55
C GLY A 117 8.25 21.75 47.66
N GLY A 118 8.35 20.41 47.68
CA GLY A 118 7.19 19.52 47.87
C GLY A 118 6.41 19.23 46.58
N LYS A 119 7.02 19.48 45.41
CA LYS A 119 6.43 19.08 44.11
C LYS A 119 6.37 17.57 44.00
N SER A 120 5.31 17.06 43.42
CA SER A 120 5.10 15.62 43.22
C SER A 120 4.46 15.36 41.86
N PHE A 121 4.57 14.14 41.40
CA PHE A 121 3.87 13.67 40.21
C PHE A 121 2.37 13.64 40.42
N THR A 122 1.62 14.11 39.43
CA THR A 122 0.18 13.93 39.34
C THR A 122 -0.09 12.59 38.68
N VAL A 123 -0.91 11.75 39.32
CA VAL A 123 -1.30 10.46 38.78
C VAL A 123 -2.57 10.60 37.95
N LEU A 124 -2.51 10.14 36.73
CA LEU A 124 -3.62 10.10 35.79
C LEU A 124 -3.88 8.65 35.34
N ARG A 125 -5.13 8.29 35.23
CA ARG A 125 -5.53 7.10 34.49
C ARG A 125 -5.71 7.50 33.02
N ARG A 126 -4.67 7.38 32.24
CA ARG A 126 -4.67 7.77 30.84
C ARG A 126 -4.55 6.51 29.97
N GLU A 127 -5.66 6.15 29.36
CA GLU A 127 -5.71 5.06 28.40
C GLU A 127 -5.34 5.62 27.02
N GLU A 128 -4.09 5.45 26.63
CA GLU A 128 -3.55 6.03 25.37
C GLU A 128 -4.04 5.31 24.11
N SER A 129 -4.48 4.06 24.25
CA SER A 129 -4.91 3.20 23.15
C SER A 129 -6.43 3.01 23.05
N LEU A 130 -7.24 3.85 23.69
CA LEU A 130 -8.72 3.73 23.63
C LEU A 130 -9.28 3.82 22.21
N GLU A 131 -8.63 4.61 21.32
CA GLU A 131 -9.02 4.69 19.92
C GLU A 131 -8.78 3.37 19.16
N GLN A 132 -7.83 2.56 19.66
CA GLN A 132 -7.54 1.20 19.17
C GLN A 132 -8.35 0.13 19.92
N LEU A 133 -9.31 0.54 20.77
CA LEU A 133 -10.09 -0.35 21.63
C LEU A 133 -9.19 -1.15 22.59
N GLU A 134 -8.11 -0.53 23.10
CA GLU A 134 -7.21 -1.14 24.06
C GLU A 134 -7.33 -0.44 25.43
N TYR A 135 -7.47 -1.25 26.50
CA TYR A 135 -7.44 -0.82 27.89
C TYR A 135 -6.27 -1.48 28.62
N THR A 136 -5.36 -0.71 29.15
CA THR A 136 -4.11 -1.24 29.72
C THR A 136 -4.16 -1.39 31.25
N GLY A 137 -5.03 -0.67 31.93
CA GLY A 137 -5.05 -0.60 33.41
C GLY A 137 -3.82 0.14 33.97
N ILE A 138 -3.01 0.72 33.12
CA ILE A 138 -1.78 1.43 33.48
C ILE A 138 -2.12 2.81 34.06
N LEU A 139 -1.50 3.17 35.16
CA LEU A 139 -1.47 4.54 35.65
C LEU A 139 -0.28 5.28 35.04
N THR A 140 -0.45 6.56 34.81
CA THR A 140 0.59 7.46 34.29
C THR A 140 0.86 8.57 35.31
N ALA A 141 2.07 8.59 35.87
CA ALA A 141 2.53 9.71 36.68
C ALA A 141 3.09 10.80 35.77
N THR A 142 2.59 12.03 35.91
CA THR A 142 3.00 13.18 35.08
C THR A 142 3.60 14.29 35.94
N LEU A 143 4.67 14.91 35.44
CA LEU A 143 5.31 16.06 36.07
C LEU A 143 5.76 17.06 34.99
N PRO A 144 5.29 18.31 35.04
CA PRO A 144 5.86 19.36 34.19
C PRO A 144 7.33 19.63 34.54
N ALA A 145 8.22 19.61 33.54
CA ALA A 145 9.64 19.97 33.74
C ALA A 145 9.83 21.48 33.75
N GLU A 146 9.31 22.13 34.80
CA GLU A 146 9.32 23.58 34.89
C GLU A 146 10.73 24.17 34.86
N GLY A 147 10.92 25.18 34.03
CA GLY A 147 12.19 25.91 33.91
C GLY A 147 13.25 25.22 33.05
N LEU A 148 12.89 24.09 32.40
CA LEU A 148 13.73 23.40 31.41
C LEU A 148 13.98 24.34 30.20
N ARG A 149 15.20 24.33 29.66
CA ARG A 149 15.65 25.21 28.55
C ARG A 149 16.51 24.44 27.57
N THR A 150 16.61 24.94 26.35
CA THR A 150 17.60 24.44 25.40
C THR A 150 19.00 24.59 25.97
N GLY A 151 19.81 23.54 25.87
CA GLY A 151 21.14 23.44 26.46
C GLY A 151 21.18 22.69 27.81
N ASP A 152 20.05 22.54 28.50
CA ASP A 152 19.96 21.76 29.72
C ASP A 152 20.08 20.26 29.48
N THR A 153 20.44 19.53 30.53
CA THR A 153 20.31 18.07 30.57
C THR A 153 19.25 17.68 31.59
N LEU A 154 18.19 17.04 31.17
CA LEU A 154 17.15 16.48 32.05
C LEU A 154 17.56 15.06 32.44
N ARG A 155 17.65 14.78 33.75
CA ARG A 155 17.95 13.46 34.30
C ARG A 155 16.78 12.92 35.10
N LEU A 156 16.46 11.66 34.85
CA LEU A 156 15.38 10.94 35.53
C LEU A 156 15.90 9.59 36.00
N ARG A 157 15.72 9.31 37.29
CA ARG A 157 16.05 8.02 37.92
C ARG A 157 14.81 7.45 38.58
N THR A 158 14.42 6.28 38.19
CA THR A 158 13.21 5.61 38.70
C THR A 158 13.46 4.12 38.91
N SER A 159 12.61 3.52 39.73
CA SER A 159 12.46 2.05 39.74
C SER A 159 10.99 1.70 39.60
N VAL A 160 10.75 0.58 38.92
CA VAL A 160 9.43 -0.10 38.92
C VAL A 160 9.64 -1.49 39.52
N THR A 161 8.80 -1.83 40.47
CA THR A 161 8.76 -3.20 40.99
C THR A 161 7.64 -3.98 40.32
N THR A 162 7.83 -5.29 40.06
CA THR A 162 6.81 -6.12 39.42
C THR A 162 6.74 -7.49 40.12
N ARG A 163 5.53 -7.85 40.56
CA ARG A 163 5.20 -9.19 41.02
C ARG A 163 3.83 -9.56 40.46
N ASP A 164 3.79 -10.47 39.48
CA ASP A 164 2.54 -10.92 38.88
C ASP A 164 2.07 -12.22 39.55
N THR A 165 0.91 -12.15 40.21
CA THR A 165 0.31 -13.29 40.90
C THR A 165 -0.11 -14.41 39.96
N ALA A 166 -0.40 -14.10 38.70
CA ALA A 166 -0.74 -15.08 37.67
C ALA A 166 0.41 -16.05 37.35
N LEU A 167 1.65 -15.62 37.60
CA LEU A 167 2.86 -16.43 37.35
C LEU A 167 3.21 -17.38 38.51
N ALA A 168 2.37 -17.48 39.55
CA ALA A 168 2.57 -18.39 40.70
C ALA A 168 3.98 -18.31 41.35
N GLY A 169 4.57 -17.12 41.39
CA GLY A 169 5.90 -16.87 41.97
C GLY A 169 7.05 -16.96 40.97
N HIS A 170 6.81 -17.33 39.73
CA HIS A 170 7.82 -17.23 38.67
C HIS A 170 8.05 -15.77 38.27
N VAL A 171 9.25 -15.51 37.80
CA VAL A 171 9.67 -14.19 37.31
C VAL A 171 10.27 -14.32 35.91
N GLN A 172 9.94 -13.39 35.06
CA GLN A 172 10.45 -13.25 33.69
C GLN A 172 10.81 -11.80 33.41
N SER A 173 11.86 -11.57 32.64
CA SER A 173 12.28 -10.23 32.25
C SER A 173 12.98 -10.27 30.91
N GLY A 174 12.76 -9.28 30.07
CA GLY A 174 13.44 -9.15 28.78
C GLY A 174 13.61 -7.68 28.39
N PHE A 175 14.77 -7.36 27.79
CA PHE A 175 15.11 -6.03 27.31
C PHE A 175 15.71 -6.10 25.93
N ASN A 176 15.14 -5.36 24.99
CA ASN A 176 15.80 -5.08 23.73
C ASN A 176 16.98 -4.16 23.98
N LEU A 177 18.13 -4.50 23.42
CA LEU A 177 19.33 -3.67 23.53
C LEU A 177 19.26 -2.51 22.52
N PRO A 178 19.64 -1.29 22.91
CA PRO A 178 19.76 -0.21 21.96
C PRO A 178 20.83 -0.54 20.91
N THR A 179 20.56 -0.21 19.64
CA THR A 179 21.40 -0.57 18.50
C THR A 179 21.90 0.65 17.73
N ALA A 180 23.05 0.53 17.07
CA ALA A 180 23.48 1.50 16.08
C ALA A 180 22.40 1.60 14.95
N PRO A 181 22.15 2.81 14.36
CA PRO A 181 22.98 4.02 14.44
C PRO A 181 22.64 4.97 15.60
N LEU A 182 21.87 4.55 16.60
CA LEU A 182 21.63 5.38 17.78
C LEU A 182 22.97 5.87 18.38
N ARG A 183 22.99 7.12 18.80
CA ARG A 183 24.13 7.71 19.52
C ARG A 183 23.75 7.89 20.99
N ILE A 184 24.40 7.11 21.87
CA ILE A 184 24.19 7.15 23.33
C ILE A 184 25.56 7.34 23.99
N GLY A 185 25.65 8.28 24.92
CA GLY A 185 26.90 8.56 25.62
C GLY A 185 27.33 7.40 26.52
N PHE A 186 26.44 6.88 27.32
CA PHE A 186 26.62 5.70 28.14
C PHE A 186 25.36 4.84 28.14
N THR A 187 25.49 3.55 27.85
CA THR A 187 24.43 2.58 28.01
C THR A 187 24.87 1.37 28.80
N ARG A 188 23.97 0.86 29.62
CA ARG A 188 24.14 -0.40 30.33
C ARG A 188 22.79 -1.09 30.45
N THR A 189 22.77 -2.40 30.20
CA THR A 189 21.68 -3.30 30.57
C THR A 189 22.25 -4.37 31.48
N ARG A 190 21.79 -4.42 32.73
CA ARG A 190 22.25 -5.38 33.75
C ARG A 190 21.11 -6.15 34.37
N LEU A 191 21.24 -7.46 34.43
CA LEU A 191 20.28 -8.37 35.05
C LEU A 191 20.97 -9.14 36.17
N GLN A 192 20.35 -9.18 37.37
CA GLN A 192 20.85 -9.86 38.56
C GLN A 192 19.80 -10.80 39.13
N TRP A 193 20.21 -11.97 39.59
CA TRP A 193 19.35 -12.97 40.27
C TRP A 193 20.11 -13.72 41.34
N ASP A 194 19.40 -14.31 42.31
CA ASP A 194 20.02 -15.16 43.33
C ASP A 194 20.78 -16.29 42.65
N ALA A 195 22.06 -16.43 43.00
CA ALA A 195 22.92 -17.43 42.41
C ALA A 195 22.53 -18.89 42.76
N LYS A 196 21.62 -19.08 43.70
CA LYS A 196 21.06 -20.39 44.05
C LYS A 196 19.72 -20.68 43.34
N SER A 197 19.13 -19.66 42.71
CA SER A 197 17.87 -19.83 41.96
C SER A 197 18.08 -20.56 40.63
N ALA A 198 17.09 -21.27 40.19
CA ALA A 198 17.06 -21.95 38.87
C ALA A 198 16.76 -21.00 37.74
N THR A 199 17.24 -19.75 37.79
CA THR A 199 16.97 -18.74 36.75
C THR A 199 17.81 -19.03 35.52
N HIS A 200 17.11 -19.17 34.37
CA HIS A 200 17.69 -19.24 33.03
C HIS A 200 17.92 -17.82 32.49
N TRP A 201 18.93 -17.70 31.66
CA TRP A 201 19.19 -16.42 30.97
C TRP A 201 19.69 -16.65 29.55
N GLN A 202 19.48 -15.68 28.68
CA GLN A 202 20.18 -15.61 27.40
C GLN A 202 20.38 -14.16 26.95
N ALA A 203 21.40 -13.98 26.12
CA ALA A 203 21.67 -12.74 25.41
C ALA A 203 21.90 -13.10 23.94
N LYS A 204 21.15 -12.47 23.04
CA LYS A 204 21.23 -12.73 21.60
C LYS A 204 21.39 -11.43 20.81
N GLY A 205 22.10 -11.51 19.71
CA GLY A 205 22.34 -10.42 18.78
C GLY A 205 23.76 -10.41 18.26
N GLU A 206 23.96 -9.83 17.07
CA GLU A 206 25.27 -9.70 16.46
C GLU A 206 26.16 -8.76 17.31
N GLY A 207 27.34 -9.24 17.72
CA GLY A 207 28.27 -8.49 18.59
C GLY A 207 27.89 -8.48 20.07
N VAL A 208 26.83 -9.19 20.49
CA VAL A 208 26.46 -9.36 21.89
C VAL A 208 27.20 -10.58 22.46
N SER A 209 28.19 -10.35 23.33
CA SER A 209 28.89 -11.41 24.05
C SER A 209 28.88 -11.09 25.55
N VAL A 210 28.29 -11.98 26.34
CA VAL A 210 28.07 -11.75 27.75
C VAL A 210 28.57 -12.97 28.53
N THR A 211 29.36 -12.72 29.59
CA THR A 211 29.78 -13.76 30.53
C THR A 211 29.17 -13.47 31.89
N PRO A 212 28.43 -14.40 32.49
CA PRO A 212 27.86 -14.18 33.82
C PRO A 212 28.97 -14.07 34.85
N THR A 213 28.81 -13.13 35.77
CA THR A 213 29.75 -12.93 36.88
C THR A 213 29.04 -13.08 38.22
N ARG A 214 29.79 -13.48 39.25
CA ARG A 214 29.23 -13.59 40.59
C ARG A 214 29.52 -12.35 41.42
N LEU A 215 28.48 -11.78 42.04
CA LEU A 215 28.57 -10.62 42.93
C LEU A 215 27.91 -10.97 44.28
N GLY A 216 28.69 -11.48 45.23
CA GLY A 216 28.16 -11.95 46.51
C GLY A 216 27.20 -13.12 46.37
N ALA A 217 25.92 -12.93 46.81
CA ALA A 217 24.87 -13.92 46.70
C ALA A 217 24.20 -13.95 45.29
N TYR A 218 24.53 -13.03 44.39
CA TYR A 218 23.89 -12.88 43.12
C TYR A 218 24.79 -13.28 41.94
N THR A 219 24.17 -13.79 40.91
CA THR A 219 24.74 -13.89 39.56
C THR A 219 24.26 -12.71 38.75
N GLN A 220 25.10 -12.15 37.89
CA GLN A 220 24.72 -11.06 37.02
C GLN A 220 25.24 -11.25 35.59
N ILE A 221 24.51 -10.70 34.65
CA ILE A 221 24.96 -10.41 33.29
C ILE A 221 24.87 -8.89 33.05
N GLU A 222 25.84 -8.38 32.29
CA GLU A 222 25.89 -6.94 32.00
C GLU A 222 26.37 -6.71 30.57
N VAL A 223 25.66 -5.83 29.84
CA VAL A 223 26.02 -5.32 28.52
C VAL A 223 26.24 -3.83 28.65
N THR A 224 27.42 -3.34 28.30
CA THR A 224 27.79 -1.91 28.42
C THR A 224 28.36 -1.37 27.11
N SER A 225 28.09 -0.11 26.83
CA SER A 225 28.76 0.87 25.98
C SER A 225 28.94 0.61 24.51
N THR A 226 29.04 -0.60 24.01
CA THR A 226 29.15 -0.87 22.59
C THR A 226 27.76 -1.23 22.08
N LEU A 227 27.16 -0.33 21.29
CA LEU A 227 25.87 -0.61 20.69
C LEU A 227 26.03 -1.69 19.61
N PRO A 228 25.36 -2.84 19.73
CA PRO A 228 25.33 -3.83 18.68
C PRO A 228 24.70 -3.22 17.41
N LYS A 229 25.07 -3.70 16.25
CA LYS A 229 24.40 -3.33 15.01
C LYS A 229 23.05 -4.04 14.94
N GLN A 230 22.02 -3.31 14.52
CA GLN A 230 20.79 -3.95 14.11
C GLN A 230 21.08 -4.72 12.82
N PRO A 231 20.80 -6.02 12.74
CA PRO A 231 21.06 -6.77 11.54
C PRO A 231 20.16 -6.25 10.40
N GLU A 232 20.81 -5.80 9.32
CA GLU A 232 20.08 -5.54 8.08
C GLU A 232 19.72 -6.89 7.47
N ARG A 233 18.42 -7.15 7.33
CA ARG A 233 17.90 -8.40 6.77
C ARG A 233 16.89 -8.08 5.69
N PRO A 234 16.69 -8.98 4.68
CA PRO A 234 15.66 -8.78 3.69
C PRO A 234 14.27 -8.72 4.35
N GLN A 235 13.36 -7.93 3.78
CA GLN A 235 12.00 -7.76 4.33
C GLN A 235 11.19 -9.06 4.33
N ASP A 236 11.50 -9.95 3.38
CA ASP A 236 10.91 -11.27 3.22
C ASP A 236 11.58 -12.36 4.06
N ALA A 237 12.53 -12.00 4.94
CA ALA A 237 13.11 -12.97 5.88
C ALA A 237 12.09 -13.32 6.97
N PRO A 238 12.07 -14.58 7.46
CA PRO A 238 11.30 -14.96 8.65
C PRO A 238 11.64 -14.07 9.85
N ALA A 239 10.68 -13.84 10.76
CA ALA A 239 10.83 -12.87 11.85
C ALA A 239 12.01 -13.21 12.77
N ARG A 240 12.30 -14.51 12.98
CA ARG A 240 13.44 -14.97 13.78
C ARG A 240 14.81 -14.48 13.26
N PHE A 241 14.95 -14.17 11.97
CA PHE A 241 16.16 -13.57 11.39
C PHE A 241 16.22 -12.06 11.58
N ARG A 242 15.08 -11.42 11.87
CA ARG A 242 14.95 -9.96 12.03
C ARG A 242 14.88 -9.50 13.49
N MET A 243 15.02 -10.46 14.45
CA MET A 243 15.01 -10.13 15.87
C MET A 243 16.09 -9.10 16.20
N VAL A 244 15.71 -8.07 16.94
CA VAL A 244 16.66 -7.10 17.49
C VAL A 244 17.51 -7.75 18.57
N PRO A 245 18.73 -7.28 18.84
CA PRO A 245 19.52 -7.77 19.97
C PRO A 245 18.78 -7.61 21.30
N PHE A 246 18.80 -8.65 22.14
CA PHE A 246 18.08 -8.63 23.42
C PHE A 246 18.80 -9.43 24.50
N VAL A 247 18.43 -9.19 25.75
CA VAL A 247 18.78 -10.00 26.92
C VAL A 247 17.51 -10.36 27.66
N GLU A 248 17.40 -11.59 28.14
CA GLU A 248 16.25 -12.03 28.91
C GLU A 248 16.60 -13.02 30.01
N THR A 249 15.72 -13.10 31.01
CA THR A 249 15.79 -14.08 32.09
C THR A 249 14.43 -14.70 32.35
N SER A 250 14.40 -15.95 32.75
CA SER A 250 13.18 -16.65 33.13
C SER A 250 13.46 -17.64 34.25
N SER A 251 12.56 -17.75 35.22
CA SER A 251 12.56 -18.78 36.23
C SER A 251 11.73 -20.01 35.91
N PHE A 252 11.06 -20.04 34.76
CA PHE A 252 10.39 -21.23 34.24
C PHE A 252 11.42 -22.25 33.79
N ALA A 253 11.24 -23.53 34.17
CA ALA A 253 12.16 -24.59 33.83
C ALA A 253 12.12 -24.95 32.34
N ASP A 254 10.94 -25.01 31.77
CA ASP A 254 10.66 -25.37 30.38
C ASP A 254 9.27 -24.90 29.96
N TRP A 255 8.88 -25.14 28.70
CA TRP A 255 7.54 -24.80 28.19
C TRP A 255 6.43 -25.56 28.91
N ALA A 256 6.70 -26.77 29.42
CA ALA A 256 5.71 -27.54 30.16
C ALA A 256 5.43 -26.89 31.54
N ASP A 257 6.40 -26.22 32.10
CA ASP A 257 6.23 -25.44 33.32
C ASP A 257 5.37 -24.21 33.11
N VAL A 258 5.62 -23.45 32.00
CA VAL A 258 4.76 -22.34 31.57
C VAL A 258 3.31 -22.81 31.37
N SER A 259 3.14 -23.91 30.64
CA SER A 259 1.82 -24.53 30.40
C SER A 259 1.09 -24.85 31.69
N ARG A 260 1.77 -25.49 32.65
CA ARG A 260 1.22 -25.93 33.94
C ARG A 260 0.78 -24.73 34.80
N VAL A 261 1.60 -23.70 34.83
CA VAL A 261 1.35 -22.49 35.64
C VAL A 261 0.15 -21.70 35.08
N MET A 262 0.00 -21.63 33.75
CA MET A 262 -1.06 -20.86 33.13
C MET A 262 -2.38 -21.62 32.98
N ALA A 263 -2.38 -22.96 33.00
CA ALA A 263 -3.56 -23.78 32.82
C ALA A 263 -4.72 -23.49 33.81
N PRO A 264 -4.48 -23.22 35.12
CA PRO A 264 -5.55 -22.91 36.07
C PRO A 264 -6.34 -21.65 35.74
N LEU A 265 -5.76 -20.69 35.05
CA LEU A 265 -6.43 -19.44 34.64
C LEU A 265 -7.55 -19.71 33.63
N PHE A 266 -7.51 -20.84 32.91
CA PHE A 266 -8.47 -21.26 31.89
C PHE A 266 -9.30 -22.47 32.33
N ALA A 267 -9.39 -22.73 33.64
CA ALA A 267 -10.32 -23.69 34.19
C ALA A 267 -11.77 -23.18 34.01
N THR A 268 -12.67 -24.09 33.60
CA THR A 268 -14.06 -23.71 33.24
C THR A 268 -15.12 -24.21 34.20
N ASP A 269 -14.75 -25.03 35.17
CA ASP A 269 -15.68 -25.67 36.10
C ASP A 269 -16.45 -24.63 36.92
N GLY A 270 -17.80 -24.73 36.87
CA GLY A 270 -18.68 -23.83 37.62
C GLY A 270 -18.78 -22.39 37.11
N LEU A 271 -18.14 -22.02 35.99
CA LEU A 271 -18.17 -20.63 35.44
C LEU A 271 -19.50 -20.29 34.75
N ILE A 272 -20.28 -21.28 34.31
CA ILE A 272 -21.63 -21.07 33.77
C ILE A 272 -22.64 -21.52 34.83
N THR A 273 -23.20 -20.53 35.52
CA THR A 273 -24.18 -20.78 36.60
C THR A 273 -25.48 -21.27 35.99
N PRO A 274 -26.07 -22.37 36.49
CA PRO A 274 -27.40 -22.84 36.07
C PRO A 274 -28.46 -21.73 36.21
N GLY A 275 -29.36 -21.63 35.25
CA GLY A 275 -30.41 -20.60 35.21
C GLY A 275 -29.94 -19.20 34.79
N SER A 276 -28.65 -18.97 34.55
CA SER A 276 -28.13 -17.69 34.07
C SER A 276 -28.45 -17.48 32.55
N PRO A 277 -28.46 -16.24 32.08
CA PRO A 277 -28.61 -15.96 30.64
C PRO A 277 -27.59 -16.72 29.77
N LEU A 278 -26.34 -16.85 30.23
CA LEU A 278 -25.30 -17.60 29.52
C LEU A 278 -25.61 -19.12 29.50
N ALA A 279 -26.24 -19.67 30.57
CA ALA A 279 -26.68 -21.07 30.54
C ALA A 279 -27.77 -21.31 29.50
N ALA A 280 -28.68 -20.35 29.29
CA ALA A 280 -29.70 -20.45 28.26
C ALA A 280 -29.07 -20.49 26.83
N GLU A 281 -28.02 -19.72 26.59
CA GLU A 281 -27.26 -19.78 25.31
C GLU A 281 -26.54 -21.13 25.16
N LEU A 282 -25.96 -21.67 26.25
CA LEU A 282 -25.33 -22.98 26.22
C LEU A 282 -26.33 -24.08 25.82
N GLU A 283 -27.57 -24.04 26.30
CA GLU A 283 -28.62 -25.03 25.93
C GLU A 283 -28.97 -24.91 24.42
N LYS A 284 -28.99 -23.69 23.86
CA LYS A 284 -29.16 -23.50 22.39
C LYS A 284 -28.02 -24.14 21.60
N ILE A 285 -26.78 -24.01 22.12
CA ILE A 285 -25.60 -24.63 21.50
C ILE A 285 -25.70 -26.16 21.58
N LYS A 286 -26.06 -26.73 22.74
CA LYS A 286 -26.22 -28.16 22.94
C LYS A 286 -27.26 -28.77 22.01
N ALA A 287 -28.32 -28.03 21.65
CA ALA A 287 -29.34 -28.44 20.73
C ALA A 287 -28.90 -28.57 19.26
N ALA A 288 -27.67 -28.19 18.91
CA ALA A 288 -27.14 -28.38 17.58
C ALA A 288 -26.94 -29.88 17.28
N PRO A 289 -27.20 -30.33 16.02
CA PRO A 289 -27.25 -31.75 15.67
C PRO A 289 -25.90 -32.45 15.67
N SER A 290 -24.80 -31.72 15.47
CA SER A 290 -23.43 -32.26 15.40
C SER A 290 -22.46 -31.48 16.29
N GLN A 291 -21.31 -32.10 16.62
CA GLN A 291 -20.27 -31.43 17.39
C GLN A 291 -19.68 -30.21 16.63
N ILE A 292 -19.51 -30.33 15.34
CA ILE A 292 -18.99 -29.22 14.52
C ILE A 292 -19.94 -28.02 14.48
N GLU A 293 -21.26 -28.27 14.44
CA GLU A 293 -22.26 -27.20 14.52
C GLU A 293 -22.33 -26.59 15.91
N LYS A 294 -22.15 -27.39 17.00
CA LYS A 294 -22.02 -26.85 18.36
C LYS A 294 -20.85 -25.92 18.47
N ALA A 295 -19.67 -26.32 17.95
CA ALA A 295 -18.46 -25.50 17.93
C ALA A 295 -18.67 -24.21 17.11
N GLN A 296 -19.30 -24.31 15.97
CA GLN A 296 -19.60 -23.15 15.12
C GLN A 296 -20.55 -22.17 15.83
N ARG A 297 -21.62 -22.66 16.48
CA ARG A 297 -22.55 -21.78 17.22
C ARG A 297 -21.84 -21.08 18.38
N ALA A 298 -20.99 -21.79 19.12
CA ALA A 298 -20.22 -21.24 20.23
C ALA A 298 -19.23 -20.16 19.72
N LEU A 299 -18.49 -20.46 18.66
CA LEU A 299 -17.54 -19.51 18.05
C LEU A 299 -18.26 -18.27 17.52
N ARG A 300 -19.36 -18.46 16.78
CA ARG A 300 -20.17 -17.36 16.25
C ARG A 300 -20.70 -16.46 17.36
N LEU A 301 -21.25 -17.04 18.44
CA LEU A 301 -21.74 -16.27 19.58
C LEU A 301 -20.65 -15.40 20.16
N VAL A 302 -19.44 -15.95 20.37
CA VAL A 302 -18.32 -15.18 20.92
C VAL A 302 -17.80 -14.13 19.94
N GLN A 303 -17.75 -14.43 18.64
CA GLN A 303 -17.27 -13.48 17.65
C GLN A 303 -18.26 -12.34 17.38
N ASP A 304 -19.56 -12.68 17.19
CA ASP A 304 -20.56 -11.74 16.72
C ASP A 304 -21.20 -10.93 17.88
N GLU A 305 -21.34 -11.52 19.11
CA GLU A 305 -22.02 -10.88 20.23
C GLU A 305 -21.09 -10.20 21.24
N ILE A 306 -19.80 -10.55 21.26
CA ILE A 306 -18.82 -9.99 22.18
C ILE A 306 -17.84 -9.14 21.40
N ARG A 307 -17.89 -7.82 21.60
CA ARG A 307 -16.94 -6.90 20.95
C ARG A 307 -15.52 -7.15 21.46
N TYR A 308 -14.56 -7.15 20.56
CA TYR A 308 -13.16 -7.22 20.96
C TYR A 308 -12.71 -5.88 21.55
N PHE A 309 -12.13 -5.95 22.72
CA PHE A 309 -11.53 -4.82 23.41
C PHE A 309 -10.19 -5.31 23.99
N ALA A 310 -9.09 -4.93 23.35
CA ALA A 310 -7.78 -5.48 23.68
C ALA A 310 -7.35 -5.03 25.10
N VAL A 311 -6.90 -6.00 25.90
CA VAL A 311 -6.10 -5.77 27.10
C VAL A 311 -4.80 -6.52 26.85
N SER A 312 -3.73 -5.80 26.49
CA SER A 312 -2.48 -6.41 26.03
C SER A 312 -1.92 -7.39 27.08
N MET A 313 -1.46 -8.55 26.59
CA MET A 313 -0.71 -9.52 27.41
C MET A 313 0.71 -9.03 27.68
N ASP A 314 1.26 -8.17 26.84
CA ASP A 314 2.62 -7.64 26.94
C ASP A 314 2.86 -6.86 28.26
N GLY A 315 1.79 -6.28 28.83
CA GLY A 315 1.82 -5.65 30.15
C GLY A 315 1.64 -6.59 31.34
N GLY A 316 1.60 -7.94 31.12
CA GLY A 316 1.39 -8.92 32.16
C GLY A 316 -0.06 -9.09 32.60
N ASN A 317 -1.04 -8.69 31.82
CA ASN A 317 -2.46 -8.87 32.11
C ASN A 317 -2.92 -10.27 31.74
N TYR A 318 -2.49 -11.31 32.48
CA TYR A 318 -2.72 -12.71 32.13
C TYR A 318 -4.05 -13.28 32.60
N ILE A 319 -4.70 -12.67 33.61
CA ILE A 319 -5.95 -13.19 34.21
C ILE A 319 -7.14 -12.85 33.31
N PRO A 320 -7.88 -13.84 32.78
CA PRO A 320 -9.05 -13.59 31.95
C PRO A 320 -10.25 -13.05 32.74
N GLN A 321 -11.05 -12.17 32.13
CA GLN A 321 -12.38 -11.81 32.66
C GLN A 321 -13.28 -13.05 32.65
N LYS A 322 -14.09 -13.20 33.70
CA LYS A 322 -15.00 -14.36 33.85
C LYS A 322 -16.07 -14.37 32.74
N PRO A 323 -16.51 -15.54 32.25
CA PRO A 323 -17.54 -15.69 31.21
C PRO A 323 -18.83 -14.94 31.47
N ALA A 324 -19.34 -14.95 32.73
CA ALA A 324 -20.55 -14.22 33.11
C ALA A 324 -20.39 -12.70 32.96
N ASP A 325 -19.22 -12.16 33.33
CA ASP A 325 -18.91 -10.72 33.20
C ASP A 325 -18.74 -10.34 31.71
N THR A 326 -18.02 -11.17 30.93
CA THR A 326 -17.86 -11.00 29.49
C THR A 326 -19.20 -10.98 28.77
N TRP A 327 -20.07 -11.92 29.10
CA TRP A 327 -21.41 -11.98 28.52
C TRP A 327 -22.27 -10.76 28.89
N THR A 328 -22.23 -10.34 30.14
CA THR A 328 -23.01 -9.18 30.63
C THR A 328 -22.54 -7.87 30.02
N LYS A 329 -21.22 -7.67 29.95
CA LYS A 329 -20.61 -6.43 29.46
C LYS A 329 -20.58 -6.36 27.91
N ARG A 330 -20.70 -7.48 27.22
CA ARG A 330 -20.65 -7.62 25.76
C ARG A 330 -19.31 -7.14 25.15
N TYR A 331 -18.22 -7.18 25.94
CA TYR A 331 -16.86 -6.97 25.46
C TYR A 331 -15.85 -7.79 26.26
N GLY A 332 -14.73 -8.09 25.62
CA GLY A 332 -13.60 -8.78 26.25
C GLY A 332 -12.39 -8.85 25.30
N ASP A 333 -11.22 -9.08 25.91
CA ASP A 333 -9.97 -9.30 25.18
C ASP A 333 -9.82 -10.77 24.73
N CYS A 334 -8.65 -11.13 24.15
CA CYS A 334 -8.38 -12.49 23.71
C CYS A 334 -8.58 -13.52 24.83
N LYS A 335 -8.16 -13.21 26.07
CA LYS A 335 -8.28 -14.12 27.23
C LYS A 335 -9.74 -14.31 27.64
N ALA A 336 -10.49 -13.21 27.73
CA ALA A 336 -11.91 -13.23 28.10
C ALA A 336 -12.76 -13.99 27.08
N LYS A 337 -12.53 -13.73 25.78
CA LYS A 337 -13.25 -14.40 24.70
C LYS A 337 -12.85 -15.88 24.60
N THR A 338 -11.59 -16.21 24.82
CA THR A 338 -11.11 -17.60 24.86
C THR A 338 -11.71 -18.36 26.03
N LEU A 339 -11.75 -17.79 27.26
CA LEU A 339 -12.33 -18.45 28.42
C LEU A 339 -13.85 -18.65 28.26
N LEU A 340 -14.55 -17.66 27.67
CA LEU A 340 -15.97 -17.79 27.35
C LEU A 340 -16.22 -18.91 26.31
N LEU A 341 -15.48 -18.91 25.22
CA LEU A 341 -15.57 -19.94 24.18
C LEU A 341 -15.29 -21.33 24.74
N LEU A 342 -14.21 -21.46 25.53
CA LEU A 342 -13.82 -22.70 26.16
C LEU A 342 -14.91 -23.23 27.11
N ALA A 343 -15.53 -22.35 27.93
CA ALA A 343 -16.64 -22.74 28.82
C ALA A 343 -17.87 -23.23 28.04
N LEU A 344 -18.19 -22.60 26.90
CA LEU A 344 -19.29 -23.03 26.03
C LEU A 344 -19.01 -24.37 25.35
N LEU A 345 -17.79 -24.56 24.84
CA LEU A 345 -17.38 -25.79 24.15
C LEU A 345 -17.38 -26.98 25.13
N ARG A 346 -16.68 -26.85 26.27
CA ARG A 346 -16.65 -27.91 27.30
C ARG A 346 -18.03 -28.17 27.89
N GLY A 347 -18.83 -27.12 28.14
CA GLY A 347 -20.20 -27.22 28.59
C GLY A 347 -21.11 -27.95 27.60
N SER A 348 -20.79 -27.94 26.29
CA SER A 348 -21.52 -28.68 25.25
C SER A 348 -20.94 -30.08 24.96
N GLY A 349 -19.93 -30.52 25.74
CA GLY A 349 -19.32 -31.84 25.64
C GLY A 349 -18.23 -31.95 24.57
N ILE A 350 -17.62 -30.83 24.15
CA ILE A 350 -16.49 -30.79 23.22
C ILE A 350 -15.18 -30.76 24.00
N ASP A 351 -14.23 -31.65 23.65
CA ASP A 351 -12.87 -31.64 24.18
C ASP A 351 -12.11 -30.43 23.62
N ALA A 352 -11.75 -29.51 24.50
CA ALA A 352 -11.11 -28.25 24.11
C ALA A 352 -10.16 -27.75 25.20
N GLU A 353 -9.09 -27.07 24.79
CA GLU A 353 -8.09 -26.46 25.66
C GLU A 353 -7.70 -25.06 25.18
N ALA A 354 -7.24 -24.19 26.07
CA ALA A 354 -6.67 -22.92 25.70
C ALA A 354 -5.24 -23.12 25.21
N VAL A 355 -4.80 -22.34 24.24
CA VAL A 355 -3.43 -22.32 23.72
C VAL A 355 -2.90 -20.90 23.61
N LEU A 356 -1.67 -20.68 24.09
CA LEU A 356 -0.96 -19.41 23.89
C LEU A 356 -0.32 -19.37 22.51
N ALA A 357 -0.30 -18.19 21.89
CA ALA A 357 0.27 -17.94 20.57
C ALA A 357 0.97 -16.57 20.51
N ASN A 358 1.85 -16.40 19.53
CA ASN A 358 2.30 -15.08 19.13
C ASN A 358 1.71 -14.76 17.74
N ALA A 359 0.76 -13.83 17.70
CA ALA A 359 -0.01 -13.53 16.50
C ALA A 359 0.75 -12.73 15.44
N GLN A 360 1.97 -12.24 15.75
CA GLN A 360 2.76 -11.37 14.86
C GLN A 360 4.06 -12.01 14.40
N SER A 361 4.65 -12.89 15.24
CA SER A 361 5.97 -13.47 15.00
C SER A 361 6.08 -14.84 15.69
N GLY A 362 5.20 -15.76 15.32
CA GLY A 362 5.15 -17.11 15.89
C GLY A 362 6.45 -17.88 15.77
N ASP A 363 7.17 -17.68 14.68
CA ASP A 363 8.49 -18.28 14.41
C ASP A 363 9.60 -17.86 15.39
N THR A 364 9.40 -16.77 16.15
CA THR A 364 10.37 -16.33 17.16
C THR A 364 10.22 -17.05 18.49
N VAL A 365 9.05 -17.65 18.78
CA VAL A 365 8.74 -18.27 20.08
C VAL A 365 9.80 -19.31 20.50
N PRO A 366 10.26 -20.24 19.64
CA PRO A 366 11.29 -21.19 20.01
C PRO A 366 12.67 -20.56 20.28
N ALA A 367 12.88 -19.31 19.84
CA ALA A 367 14.13 -18.60 20.04
C ALA A 367 14.21 -17.89 21.41
N HIS A 368 13.08 -17.76 22.12
CA HIS A 368 12.99 -17.19 23.46
C HIS A 368 13.15 -18.26 24.56
N LEU A 369 13.48 -17.80 25.76
CA LEU A 369 13.39 -18.65 26.95
C LEU A 369 11.93 -19.01 27.24
N PRO A 370 11.66 -20.18 27.84
CA PRO A 370 10.34 -20.51 28.31
C PRO A 370 9.80 -19.40 29.22
N SER A 371 8.77 -18.70 28.74
CA SER A 371 8.15 -17.58 29.44
C SER A 371 6.76 -17.28 28.85
N VAL A 372 5.87 -16.73 29.66
CA VAL A 372 4.57 -16.27 29.15
C VAL A 372 4.73 -15.04 28.23
N ALA A 373 5.79 -14.24 28.44
CA ALA A 373 6.10 -13.05 27.66
C ALA A 373 6.49 -13.35 26.20
N ALA A 374 6.78 -14.60 25.83
CA ALA A 374 6.96 -14.98 24.42
C ALA A 374 5.66 -14.97 23.61
N PHE A 375 4.50 -14.84 24.27
CA PHE A 375 3.18 -14.90 23.66
C PHE A 375 2.41 -13.59 23.89
N ASN A 376 1.64 -13.19 22.89
CA ASN A 376 0.78 -11.99 22.95
C ASN A 376 -0.70 -12.30 22.67
N HIS A 377 -1.03 -13.58 22.44
CA HIS A 377 -2.39 -14.01 22.07
C HIS A 377 -2.76 -15.35 22.72
N VAL A 378 -4.08 -15.62 22.80
CA VAL A 378 -4.61 -16.90 23.25
C VAL A 378 -5.87 -17.24 22.47
N LEU A 379 -6.00 -18.51 22.08
CA LEU A 379 -7.15 -19.05 21.35
C LEU A 379 -7.52 -20.45 21.89
N VAL A 380 -8.48 -21.13 21.25
CA VAL A 380 -8.93 -22.46 21.64
C VAL A 380 -8.50 -23.50 20.63
N HIS A 381 -7.85 -24.55 21.09
CA HIS A 381 -7.70 -25.81 20.37
C HIS A 381 -8.84 -26.74 20.77
N ALA A 382 -9.58 -27.27 19.80
CA ALA A 382 -10.66 -28.24 20.02
C ALA A 382 -10.46 -29.46 19.14
N ARG A 383 -10.74 -30.65 19.68
CA ARG A 383 -10.75 -31.90 18.93
C ARG A 383 -12.15 -32.36 18.63
N ILE A 384 -12.53 -32.39 17.35
CA ILE A 384 -13.87 -32.75 16.90
C ILE A 384 -13.74 -33.76 15.75
N ASP A 385 -14.40 -34.92 15.91
CA ASP A 385 -14.41 -36.01 14.91
C ASP A 385 -12.97 -36.41 14.46
N GLY A 386 -12.04 -36.43 15.41
CA GLY A 386 -10.65 -36.77 15.18
C GLY A 386 -9.81 -35.67 14.48
N GLN A 387 -10.41 -34.50 14.24
CA GLN A 387 -9.73 -33.34 13.64
C GLN A 387 -9.40 -32.28 14.70
N ASP A 388 -8.21 -31.70 14.57
CA ASP A 388 -7.79 -30.55 15.38
C ASP A 388 -8.31 -29.26 14.74
N LEU A 389 -9.05 -28.45 15.50
CA LEU A 389 -9.61 -27.16 15.11
C LEU A 389 -8.98 -26.07 15.98
N TRP A 390 -8.65 -24.94 15.35
CA TRP A 390 -8.03 -23.78 15.98
C TRP A 390 -9.01 -22.60 15.95
N LEU A 391 -9.70 -22.40 17.07
CA LEU A 391 -10.86 -21.51 17.15
C LEU A 391 -10.48 -20.21 17.83
N ASP A 392 -10.34 -19.14 17.06
CA ASP A 392 -10.04 -17.81 17.57
C ASP A 392 -11.31 -17.00 17.83
N GLY A 393 -11.63 -16.81 19.10
CA GLY A 393 -12.76 -16.00 19.53
C GLY A 393 -12.63 -14.50 19.19
N THR A 394 -11.43 -13.99 18.94
CA THR A 394 -11.17 -12.58 18.63
C THR A 394 -11.44 -12.24 17.17
N GLY A 395 -11.45 -13.24 16.30
CA GLY A 395 -11.84 -13.09 14.90
C GLY A 395 -13.27 -12.60 14.73
N SER A 396 -13.72 -12.47 13.52
CA SER A 396 -15.06 -12.00 13.18
C SER A 396 -15.59 -12.69 11.93
N GLY A 397 -16.88 -12.97 11.92
CA GLY A 397 -17.58 -13.48 10.76
C GLY A 397 -17.27 -14.93 10.38
N ALA A 398 -16.57 -15.72 11.22
CA ALA A 398 -16.32 -17.13 10.93
C ALA A 398 -17.64 -17.93 10.88
N ARG A 399 -17.75 -18.80 9.88
CA ARG A 399 -18.92 -19.67 9.65
C ARG A 399 -18.47 -21.14 9.59
N ILE A 400 -19.39 -22.03 9.37
CA ILE A 400 -19.10 -23.47 9.40
C ILE A 400 -18.08 -23.85 8.30
N GLU A 401 -18.11 -23.16 7.19
CA GLU A 401 -17.18 -23.34 6.08
C GLU A 401 -15.74 -22.91 6.43
N ASP A 402 -15.60 -22.01 7.41
CA ASP A 402 -14.32 -21.44 7.83
C ASP A 402 -13.74 -22.11 9.07
N ILE A 403 -14.52 -22.95 9.76
CA ILE A 403 -14.17 -23.47 11.08
C ILE A 403 -12.90 -24.35 11.09
N ARG A 404 -12.45 -24.79 9.91
CA ARG A 404 -11.21 -25.55 9.72
C ARG A 404 -10.02 -24.70 9.31
N ASP A 405 -10.21 -23.40 9.09
CA ASP A 405 -9.12 -22.50 8.78
C ASP A 405 -8.15 -22.45 9.97
N THR A 406 -6.87 -22.40 9.69
CA THR A 406 -5.82 -22.36 10.72
C THR A 406 -5.20 -20.97 10.70
N PRO A 407 -5.12 -20.25 11.83
CA PRO A 407 -4.40 -18.98 11.88
C PRO A 407 -2.90 -19.18 11.69
N ASP A 408 -2.23 -18.18 11.13
CA ASP A 408 -0.79 -18.19 10.85
C ASP A 408 0.01 -17.79 12.09
N PHE A 409 0.00 -18.64 13.13
CA PHE A 409 0.71 -18.40 14.40
C PHE A 409 1.92 -19.33 14.58
N GLU A 410 2.18 -20.21 13.64
CA GLU A 410 3.29 -21.15 13.57
C GLU A 410 3.47 -22.04 14.81
N HIS A 411 3.90 -21.49 15.95
CA HIS A 411 4.10 -22.23 17.20
C HIS A 411 3.14 -21.78 18.29
N VAL A 412 2.49 -22.74 18.94
CA VAL A 412 1.56 -22.48 20.04
C VAL A 412 1.88 -23.37 21.26
N LEU A 413 1.46 -22.92 22.46
CA LEU A 413 1.62 -23.65 23.70
C LEU A 413 0.27 -24.05 24.30
N PRO A 414 -0.12 -25.34 24.27
CA PRO A 414 -1.31 -25.81 24.97
C PRO A 414 -1.20 -25.66 26.47
N LEU A 415 -2.29 -25.22 27.11
CA LEU A 415 -2.35 -25.02 28.56
C LEU A 415 -2.93 -26.24 29.26
N ARG A 416 -2.07 -27.10 29.79
CA ARG A 416 -2.46 -28.37 30.42
C ARG A 416 -2.01 -28.45 31.89
N PRO A 417 -2.82 -28.99 32.82
CA PRO A 417 -2.39 -29.15 34.21
C PRO A 417 -1.15 -30.03 34.41
N LYS A 418 -0.88 -30.91 33.46
CA LYS A 418 0.35 -31.77 33.45
C LYS A 418 1.54 -31.14 32.72
N GLY A 419 1.34 -29.95 32.14
CA GLY A 419 2.27 -29.32 31.26
C GLY A 419 2.16 -29.82 29.79
N ALA A 420 2.65 -29.00 28.86
CA ALA A 420 2.77 -29.34 27.45
C ALA A 420 4.00 -28.61 26.85
N GLY A 421 4.58 -29.16 25.81
CA GLY A 421 5.57 -28.46 24.98
C GLY A 421 4.90 -27.62 23.89
N LEU A 422 5.72 -26.85 23.17
CA LEU A 422 5.28 -26.16 21.95
C LEU A 422 4.82 -27.20 20.92
N ILE A 423 3.80 -26.84 20.16
CA ILE A 423 3.33 -27.59 18.99
C ILE A 423 3.26 -26.68 17.76
N ASP A 424 3.52 -27.26 16.61
CA ASP A 424 3.45 -26.55 15.34
C ASP A 424 2.01 -26.54 14.82
N LEU A 425 1.54 -25.39 14.37
CA LEU A 425 0.25 -25.26 13.70
C LEU A 425 0.32 -25.79 12.27
N PRO A 426 -0.64 -26.64 11.84
CA PRO A 426 -0.65 -27.13 10.47
C PRO A 426 -1.02 -26.01 9.50
N LEU A 427 -0.28 -25.88 8.43
CA LEU A 427 -0.61 -24.99 7.31
C LEU A 427 -1.77 -25.60 6.51
N ARG A 428 -2.94 -24.96 6.55
CA ARG A 428 -4.15 -25.42 5.82
C ARG A 428 -4.65 -24.31 4.92
N THR A 429 -4.74 -24.57 3.61
CA THR A 429 -5.39 -23.66 2.68
C THR A 429 -6.83 -23.40 3.09
N PRO A 430 -7.27 -22.14 3.20
CA PRO A 430 -8.65 -21.82 3.55
C PRO A 430 -9.67 -22.42 2.59
N GLY A 431 -10.78 -22.94 3.11
CA GLY A 431 -11.84 -23.54 2.31
C GLY A 431 -12.50 -22.54 1.34
N ARG A 432 -12.72 -21.30 1.80
CA ARG A 432 -13.23 -20.18 1.02
C ARG A 432 -12.15 -19.12 0.83
N PRO A 433 -12.12 -18.40 -0.33
CA PRO A 433 -11.26 -17.24 -0.47
C PRO A 433 -11.57 -16.16 0.58
N LEU A 434 -10.54 -15.44 1.05
CA LEU A 434 -10.72 -14.23 1.87
C LEU A 434 -11.25 -13.07 1.04
N ILE A 435 -10.85 -13.02 -0.25
CA ILE A 435 -11.28 -12.04 -1.24
C ILE A 435 -11.68 -12.82 -2.49
N ALA A 436 -12.91 -12.60 -2.97
CA ALA A 436 -13.40 -13.12 -4.24
C ALA A 436 -13.86 -11.95 -5.11
N LEU A 437 -13.11 -11.64 -6.16
CA LEU A 437 -13.40 -10.57 -7.12
C LEU A 437 -14.02 -11.18 -8.38
N SER A 438 -15.19 -10.66 -8.79
CA SER A 438 -15.82 -11.00 -10.06
C SER A 438 -15.95 -9.74 -10.91
N VAL A 439 -15.56 -9.82 -12.18
CA VAL A 439 -15.66 -8.71 -13.16
C VAL A 439 -16.33 -9.23 -14.41
N ASP A 440 -17.35 -8.51 -14.86
CA ASP A 440 -18.00 -8.71 -16.15
C ASP A 440 -17.73 -7.47 -17.01
N ALA A 441 -17.05 -7.64 -18.14
CA ALA A 441 -16.60 -6.58 -19.03
C ALA A 441 -17.21 -6.73 -20.41
N ASP A 442 -18.00 -5.74 -20.83
CA ASP A 442 -18.59 -5.69 -22.17
C ASP A 442 -17.65 -4.92 -23.11
N GLU A 443 -16.95 -5.66 -23.95
CA GLU A 443 -16.06 -5.17 -25.00
C GLU A 443 -16.64 -5.42 -26.40
N SER A 444 -17.92 -5.79 -26.48
CA SER A 444 -18.59 -6.14 -27.73
C SER A 444 -18.66 -4.97 -28.73
N ALA A 445 -18.50 -3.73 -28.25
CA ALA A 445 -18.46 -2.55 -29.11
C ALA A 445 -17.20 -2.50 -29.98
N SER A 446 -16.04 -2.68 -29.40
CA SER A 446 -14.71 -2.78 -30.07
C SER A 446 -13.61 -3.01 -29.04
N VAL A 447 -12.56 -3.68 -29.46
CA VAL A 447 -11.31 -3.84 -28.67
C VAL A 447 -10.55 -2.50 -28.44
N ASP A 448 -10.89 -1.45 -29.18
CA ASP A 448 -10.19 -0.15 -29.17
C ASP A 448 -11.04 0.97 -28.54
N LEU A 449 -12.16 0.63 -27.93
CA LEU A 449 -13.05 1.55 -27.21
C LEU A 449 -13.04 1.26 -25.72
N PRO A 450 -13.41 2.23 -24.88
CA PRO A 450 -13.73 1.98 -23.49
C PRO A 450 -14.75 0.85 -23.35
N SER A 451 -14.64 0.04 -22.31
CA SER A 451 -15.59 -1.04 -22.02
C SER A 451 -16.47 -0.70 -20.84
N ALA A 452 -17.76 -1.03 -20.95
CA ALA A 452 -18.65 -1.06 -19.80
C ALA A 452 -18.29 -2.26 -18.92
N PHE A 453 -18.36 -2.10 -17.60
CA PHE A 453 -18.10 -3.21 -16.70
C PHE A 453 -19.02 -3.19 -15.48
N SER A 454 -19.19 -4.37 -14.89
CA SER A 454 -19.65 -4.52 -13.52
C SER A 454 -18.61 -5.29 -12.73
N ALA A 455 -18.36 -4.86 -11.49
CA ALA A 455 -17.43 -5.51 -10.58
C ALA A 455 -18.10 -5.78 -9.24
N ARG A 456 -17.78 -6.93 -8.67
CA ARG A 456 -18.25 -7.33 -7.36
C ARG A 456 -17.09 -7.98 -6.60
N VAL A 457 -16.84 -7.55 -5.38
CA VAL A 457 -15.87 -8.20 -4.49
C VAL A 457 -16.57 -8.65 -3.21
N VAL A 458 -16.38 -9.90 -2.87
CA VAL A 458 -16.88 -10.51 -1.62
C VAL A 458 -15.69 -10.72 -0.70
N MET A 459 -15.76 -10.22 0.52
CA MET A 459 -14.70 -10.31 1.50
C MET A 459 -15.21 -10.90 2.82
N ARG A 460 -14.37 -11.67 3.52
CA ARG A 460 -14.67 -12.28 4.80
C ARG A 460 -13.55 -12.10 5.83
N GLY A 461 -13.73 -12.61 7.03
CA GLY A 461 -12.73 -12.57 8.10
C GLY A 461 -12.37 -11.14 8.52
N PRO A 462 -11.09 -10.80 8.68
CA PRO A 462 -10.66 -9.47 9.13
C PRO A 462 -11.14 -8.33 8.24
N LEU A 463 -11.23 -8.54 6.92
CA LEU A 463 -11.74 -7.54 5.98
C LEU A 463 -13.23 -7.27 6.18
N TYR A 464 -14.03 -8.33 6.44
CA TYR A 464 -15.43 -8.18 6.81
C TYR A 464 -15.58 -7.30 8.06
N ALA A 465 -14.80 -7.56 9.11
CA ALA A 465 -14.86 -6.81 10.36
C ALA A 465 -14.51 -5.33 10.16
N THR A 466 -13.38 -5.07 9.50
CA THR A 466 -12.87 -3.72 9.26
C THR A 466 -13.83 -2.89 8.42
N LEU A 467 -14.26 -3.42 7.28
CA LEU A 467 -15.12 -2.68 6.36
C LEU A 467 -16.55 -2.53 6.87
N SER A 468 -17.11 -3.52 7.59
CA SER A 468 -18.42 -3.40 8.20
C SER A 468 -18.42 -2.29 9.26
N THR A 469 -17.37 -2.22 10.09
CA THR A 469 -17.24 -1.18 11.12
C THR A 469 -17.01 0.20 10.51
N ALA A 470 -16.13 0.31 9.53
CA ALA A 470 -15.85 1.57 8.84
C ALA A 470 -17.09 2.06 8.06
N GLY A 471 -17.70 1.18 7.27
CA GLY A 471 -18.85 1.51 6.43
C GLY A 471 -20.09 1.93 7.21
N ALA A 472 -20.27 1.45 8.45
CA ALA A 472 -21.36 1.86 9.32
C ALA A 472 -21.23 3.32 9.81
N LYS A 473 -20.02 3.88 9.81
CA LYS A 473 -19.72 5.25 10.24
C LYS A 473 -19.75 6.27 9.10
N LEU A 474 -19.70 5.82 7.85
CA LEU A 474 -19.63 6.66 6.67
C LEU A 474 -21.03 7.03 6.16
N ASP A 475 -21.19 8.27 5.71
CA ASP A 475 -22.36 8.67 4.92
C ASP A 475 -22.34 8.03 3.52
N THR A 476 -23.40 8.26 2.74
CA THR A 476 -23.55 7.65 1.40
C THR A 476 -22.43 8.07 0.45
N LYS A 477 -22.04 9.35 0.46
CA LYS A 477 -20.99 9.91 -0.41
C LYS A 477 -19.59 9.37 -0.04
N GLN A 478 -19.26 9.41 1.25
CA GLN A 478 -18.00 8.85 1.74
C GLN A 478 -17.88 7.35 1.45
N ARG A 479 -18.99 6.62 1.54
CA ARG A 479 -19.04 5.18 1.22
C ARG A 479 -18.78 4.94 -0.26
N ALA A 480 -19.44 5.72 -1.15
CA ALA A 480 -19.18 5.65 -2.59
C ALA A 480 -17.72 5.91 -2.92
N GLN A 481 -17.12 6.96 -2.37
CA GLN A 481 -15.71 7.30 -2.57
C GLN A 481 -14.77 6.18 -2.08
N MET A 482 -15.05 5.57 -0.92
CA MET A 482 -14.29 4.43 -0.43
C MET A 482 -14.34 3.23 -1.39
N ILE A 483 -15.52 2.92 -1.94
CA ILE A 483 -15.71 1.83 -2.91
C ILE A 483 -14.96 2.13 -4.22
N GLU A 484 -15.05 3.33 -4.72
CA GLU A 484 -14.33 3.78 -5.93
C GLU A 484 -12.82 3.66 -5.75
N GLN A 485 -12.28 4.14 -4.62
CA GLN A 485 -10.85 4.00 -4.30
C GLN A 485 -10.41 2.54 -4.21
N PHE A 486 -11.27 1.69 -3.65
CA PHE A 486 -11.00 0.26 -3.55
C PHE A 486 -10.89 -0.39 -4.94
N PHE A 487 -11.88 -0.17 -5.81
CA PHE A 487 -11.86 -0.73 -7.17
C PHE A 487 -10.78 -0.10 -8.06
N THR A 488 -10.47 1.18 -7.88
CA THR A 488 -9.37 1.83 -8.61
C THR A 488 -8.02 1.16 -8.33
N LYS A 489 -7.79 0.73 -7.09
CA LYS A 489 -6.58 -0.03 -6.73
C LYS A 489 -6.57 -1.44 -7.31
N MET A 490 -7.73 -2.07 -7.46
CA MET A 490 -7.83 -3.46 -7.94
C MET A 490 -7.91 -3.58 -9.46
N LEU A 491 -8.57 -2.64 -10.13
CA LEU A 491 -8.94 -2.75 -11.56
C LEU A 491 -8.29 -1.68 -12.44
N SER A 492 -7.36 -0.88 -11.91
CA SER A 492 -6.82 0.32 -12.55
C SER A 492 -7.85 1.45 -12.65
N SER A 493 -7.50 2.56 -13.32
CA SER A 493 -8.39 3.73 -13.45
C SER A 493 -9.67 3.39 -14.20
N GLY A 494 -10.81 3.71 -13.60
CA GLY A 494 -12.14 3.57 -14.17
C GLY A 494 -13.03 4.74 -13.74
N GLN A 495 -14.17 4.87 -14.38
CA GLN A 495 -15.26 5.78 -13.98
C GLN A 495 -16.37 4.91 -13.43
N TYR A 496 -16.73 5.14 -12.18
CA TYR A 496 -17.63 4.27 -11.45
C TYR A 496 -19.01 4.91 -11.34
N THR A 497 -20.05 4.08 -11.47
CA THR A 497 -21.45 4.40 -11.18
C THR A 497 -22.01 3.31 -10.28
N ASP A 498 -23.18 3.52 -9.71
CA ASP A 498 -23.95 2.49 -8.99
C ASP A 498 -23.10 1.73 -7.95
N THR A 499 -22.35 2.45 -7.12
CA THR A 499 -21.58 1.82 -6.05
C THR A 499 -22.49 1.35 -4.92
N ALA A 500 -22.29 0.13 -4.44
CA ALA A 500 -23.05 -0.41 -3.30
C ALA A 500 -22.16 -1.22 -2.36
N MET A 501 -22.51 -1.18 -1.07
CA MET A 501 -21.93 -2.01 -0.04
C MET A 501 -23.05 -2.74 0.70
N THR A 502 -22.96 -4.06 0.76
CA THR A 502 -23.93 -4.91 1.48
C THR A 502 -23.21 -5.85 2.44
N THR A 503 -23.76 -5.99 3.63
CA THR A 503 -23.25 -6.89 4.67
C THR A 503 -24.21 -8.07 4.84
N ASP A 504 -23.71 -9.28 4.69
CA ASP A 504 -24.46 -10.51 4.99
C ASP A 504 -23.91 -11.14 6.28
N VAL A 505 -24.63 -10.91 7.36
CA VAL A 505 -24.31 -11.47 8.67
C VAL A 505 -24.48 -12.98 8.69
N ALA A 506 -25.34 -13.57 7.84
CA ALA A 506 -25.54 -15.02 7.81
C ALA A 506 -24.33 -15.76 7.27
N SER A 507 -23.73 -15.28 6.18
CA SER A 507 -22.50 -15.84 5.59
C SER A 507 -21.20 -15.26 6.16
N GLY A 508 -21.26 -14.20 6.98
CA GLY A 508 -20.09 -13.51 7.51
C GLY A 508 -19.29 -12.80 6.44
N THR A 509 -19.97 -12.20 5.45
CA THR A 509 -19.33 -11.54 4.31
C THR A 509 -19.79 -10.11 4.11
N ILE A 510 -18.91 -9.29 3.55
CA ILE A 510 -19.23 -7.98 3.03
C ILE A 510 -18.98 -7.96 1.53
N THR A 511 -19.90 -7.38 0.79
CA THR A 511 -19.82 -7.25 -0.65
C THR A 511 -19.73 -5.77 -1.02
N LEU A 512 -18.72 -5.41 -1.79
CA LEU A 512 -18.67 -4.14 -2.53
C LEU A 512 -18.99 -4.42 -3.99
N SER A 513 -19.78 -3.57 -4.62
CA SER A 513 -20.08 -3.65 -6.05
C SER A 513 -20.01 -2.28 -6.68
N ALA A 514 -19.66 -2.24 -7.96
CA ALA A 514 -19.65 -1.04 -8.77
C ALA A 514 -19.95 -1.40 -10.23
N ARG A 515 -20.51 -0.47 -10.97
CA ARG A 515 -20.58 -0.45 -12.41
C ARG A 515 -19.81 0.73 -12.96
N GLY A 516 -19.50 0.72 -14.25
CA GLY A 516 -18.82 1.87 -14.82
C GLY A 516 -18.25 1.63 -16.20
N ILE A 517 -17.35 2.51 -16.57
CA ILE A 517 -16.59 2.47 -17.82
C ILE A 517 -15.12 2.49 -17.49
N LYS A 518 -14.34 1.64 -18.15
CA LYS A 518 -12.88 1.67 -18.09
C LYS A 518 -12.27 1.77 -19.48
N SER A 519 -11.05 2.30 -19.54
CA SER A 519 -10.27 2.32 -20.77
C SER A 519 -10.09 0.91 -21.33
N SER A 520 -9.96 0.80 -22.65
CA SER A 520 -9.67 -0.49 -23.28
C SER A 520 -8.42 -1.12 -22.67
N PRO A 521 -8.50 -2.39 -22.24
CA PRO A 521 -7.35 -3.15 -21.74
C PRO A 521 -6.54 -3.83 -22.86
N TRP A 522 -6.89 -3.57 -24.12
CA TRP A 522 -6.22 -4.12 -25.27
C TRP A 522 -5.02 -3.28 -25.68
N GLU A 523 -3.91 -3.94 -25.90
CA GLU A 523 -2.65 -3.33 -26.32
C GLU A 523 -2.30 -3.78 -27.72
N TRP A 524 -1.63 -2.91 -28.49
CA TRP A 524 -1.08 -3.24 -29.79
C TRP A 524 0.28 -3.90 -29.63
N ASP A 525 0.38 -5.19 -29.89
CA ASP A 525 1.58 -5.99 -29.75
C ASP A 525 1.69 -6.96 -30.92
N ASP A 526 2.89 -7.03 -31.54
CA ASP A 526 3.20 -7.87 -32.70
C ASP A 526 2.10 -7.87 -33.76
N LYS A 527 1.72 -6.66 -34.24
CA LYS A 527 0.75 -6.42 -35.32
C LYS A 527 -0.71 -6.85 -35.00
N ARG A 528 -1.00 -7.05 -33.73
CA ARG A 528 -2.34 -7.44 -33.28
C ARG A 528 -2.73 -6.72 -31.99
N MET A 529 -4.03 -6.62 -31.77
CA MET A 529 -4.54 -6.25 -30.46
C MET A 529 -4.50 -7.47 -29.55
N ARG A 530 -3.86 -7.33 -28.40
CA ARG A 530 -3.74 -8.35 -27.36
C ARG A 530 -4.29 -7.85 -26.05
N ARG A 531 -4.87 -8.74 -25.27
CA ARG A 531 -5.38 -8.44 -23.93
C ARG A 531 -4.92 -9.50 -22.94
N SER A 532 -4.24 -9.10 -21.90
CA SER A 532 -3.97 -9.99 -20.75
C SER A 532 -5.27 -10.33 -20.02
N LEU A 533 -5.41 -11.58 -19.63
CA LEU A 533 -6.56 -12.09 -18.88
C LEU A 533 -6.25 -12.30 -17.41
N ASN A 534 -5.00 -12.08 -17.00
CA ASN A 534 -4.56 -12.25 -15.63
C ASN A 534 -4.67 -10.94 -14.84
N ASN A 535 -5.48 -10.94 -13.76
CA ASN A 535 -5.59 -9.82 -12.83
C ASN A 535 -4.82 -10.06 -11.52
N LEU A 536 -4.26 -11.26 -11.35
CA LEU A 536 -3.53 -11.66 -10.14
C LEU A 536 -2.01 -11.72 -10.39
N HIS A 537 -1.53 -11.15 -11.49
CA HIS A 537 -0.11 -11.13 -11.89
C HIS A 537 0.81 -10.64 -10.76
N ASP A 538 0.48 -9.50 -10.16
CA ASP A 538 1.29 -8.91 -9.09
C ASP A 538 1.33 -9.79 -7.83
N ALA A 539 0.25 -10.57 -7.60
CA ALA A 539 0.19 -11.50 -6.48
C ALA A 539 1.11 -12.73 -6.67
N LEU A 540 1.54 -13.01 -7.91
CA LEU A 540 2.41 -14.14 -8.26
C LEU A 540 3.90 -13.79 -8.22
N GLY A 541 4.27 -12.51 -8.14
CA GLY A 541 5.66 -12.06 -8.16
C GLY A 541 6.52 -12.72 -7.07
N PHE A 542 7.72 -13.21 -7.45
CA PHE A 542 8.68 -13.81 -6.53
C PHE A 542 10.11 -13.42 -6.96
N ASP A 543 10.64 -12.38 -6.35
CA ASP A 543 12.01 -11.91 -6.63
C ASP A 543 12.76 -11.54 -5.32
N PRO A 544 13.02 -12.52 -4.44
CA PRO A 544 13.73 -12.32 -3.19
C PRO A 544 15.19 -11.94 -3.45
N ASN A 545 15.66 -10.88 -2.81
CA ASN A 545 17.06 -10.46 -2.89
C ASN A 545 17.93 -11.21 -1.87
N ARG A 546 18.89 -12.01 -2.35
CA ARG A 546 19.90 -12.73 -1.56
C ARG A 546 21.33 -12.46 -2.06
N ALA A 547 21.56 -11.28 -2.68
CA ALA A 547 22.86 -10.94 -3.27
C ALA A 547 23.96 -10.68 -2.23
N ARG A 548 23.60 -10.30 -1.01
CA ARG A 548 24.58 -10.11 0.08
C ARG A 548 24.98 -11.46 0.67
N THR A 549 26.27 -11.62 0.98
CA THR A 549 26.81 -12.87 1.55
C THR A 549 26.13 -13.27 2.86
N ASP A 550 25.83 -12.30 3.72
CA ASP A 550 25.15 -12.51 5.00
C ASP A 550 23.65 -12.81 4.86
N TRP A 551 23.09 -12.64 3.67
CA TRP A 551 21.70 -12.99 3.33
C TRP A 551 21.56 -14.34 2.60
N ALA A 552 22.66 -14.84 2.04
CA ALA A 552 22.67 -15.98 1.11
C ALA A 552 22.05 -17.28 1.68
N THR A 553 21.98 -17.41 3.00
CA THR A 553 21.39 -18.58 3.67
C THR A 553 20.02 -18.32 4.31
N ILE A 554 19.50 -17.09 4.18
CA ILE A 554 18.22 -16.72 4.80
C ILE A 554 17.07 -17.22 3.92
N PRO A 555 16.14 -18.03 4.45
CA PRO A 555 14.95 -18.45 3.69
C PRO A 555 14.00 -17.28 3.41
N VAL A 556 13.03 -17.51 2.55
CA VAL A 556 11.94 -16.57 2.25
C VAL A 556 10.70 -16.99 3.02
N ALA A 557 10.17 -16.10 3.86
CA ALA A 557 8.87 -16.30 4.50
C ALA A 557 7.75 -16.12 3.48
N ILE A 558 6.84 -17.07 3.41
CA ILE A 558 5.66 -17.02 2.56
C ILE A 558 4.45 -16.68 3.43
N PRO A 559 3.81 -15.52 3.21
CA PRO A 559 2.59 -15.18 3.96
C PRO A 559 1.49 -16.22 3.78
N GLY A 560 0.70 -16.45 4.81
CA GLY A 560 -0.44 -17.34 4.73
C GLY A 560 -0.42 -18.50 5.72
N PRO A 561 -1.40 -19.42 5.62
CA PRO A 561 -2.25 -19.71 4.43
C PRO A 561 -3.31 -18.63 4.13
N LEU A 562 -3.36 -18.18 2.90
CA LEU A 562 -4.33 -17.20 2.40
C LEU A 562 -4.90 -17.68 1.07
N SER A 563 -6.11 -17.25 0.71
CA SER A 563 -6.73 -17.59 -0.55
C SER A 563 -7.45 -16.38 -1.15
N ALA A 564 -7.28 -16.17 -2.45
CA ALA A 564 -8.01 -15.18 -3.24
C ALA A 564 -8.52 -15.82 -4.54
N SER A 565 -9.71 -15.37 -5.02
CA SER A 565 -10.23 -15.80 -6.33
C SER A 565 -10.57 -14.61 -7.20
N TYR A 566 -10.49 -14.83 -8.50
CA TYR A 566 -10.82 -13.86 -9.54
C TYR A 566 -11.62 -14.54 -10.65
N ASP A 567 -12.84 -14.05 -10.88
CA ASP A 567 -13.71 -14.49 -11.96
C ASP A 567 -13.83 -13.33 -12.96
N LEU A 568 -13.42 -13.54 -14.20
CA LEU A 568 -13.51 -12.57 -15.29
C LEU A 568 -14.40 -13.11 -16.40
N THR A 569 -15.41 -12.33 -16.76
CA THR A 569 -16.23 -12.54 -17.97
C THR A 569 -15.94 -11.41 -18.96
N VAL A 570 -15.70 -11.74 -20.23
CA VAL A 570 -15.47 -10.76 -21.30
C VAL A 570 -16.36 -11.07 -22.47
N HIS A 571 -17.15 -10.09 -22.87
CA HIS A 571 -17.96 -10.16 -24.08
C HIS A 571 -17.21 -9.54 -25.26
N LEU A 572 -16.94 -10.33 -26.29
CA LEU A 572 -16.11 -9.96 -27.44
C LEU A 572 -16.95 -9.42 -28.61
N PRO A 573 -16.37 -8.56 -29.45
CA PRO A 573 -16.99 -8.12 -30.70
C PRO A 573 -17.29 -9.29 -31.65
N ASP A 574 -18.29 -9.14 -32.50
CA ASP A 574 -18.69 -10.09 -33.55
C ASP A 574 -18.77 -11.55 -33.05
N HIS A 575 -19.34 -11.73 -31.86
CA HIS A 575 -19.47 -13.05 -31.21
C HIS A 575 -18.12 -13.81 -31.11
N GLY A 576 -17.01 -13.09 -30.98
CA GLY A 576 -15.66 -13.68 -30.82
C GLY A 576 -15.08 -14.30 -32.08
N LYS A 577 -15.67 -14.03 -33.25
CA LYS A 577 -15.21 -14.64 -34.50
C LYS A 577 -13.77 -14.28 -34.82
N GLY A 578 -12.91 -15.29 -34.95
CA GLY A 578 -11.50 -15.13 -35.27
C GLY A 578 -10.61 -14.70 -34.12
N PHE A 579 -11.16 -14.51 -32.91
CA PHE A 579 -10.36 -14.35 -31.70
C PHE A 579 -9.71 -15.67 -31.30
N THR A 580 -8.51 -15.61 -30.79
CA THR A 580 -7.75 -16.76 -30.29
C THR A 580 -7.19 -16.46 -28.91
N VAL A 581 -6.71 -17.50 -28.25
CA VAL A 581 -6.01 -17.39 -26.97
C VAL A 581 -4.61 -17.92 -27.11
N ASP A 582 -3.61 -17.10 -26.79
CA ASP A 582 -2.23 -17.50 -26.62
C ASP A 582 -2.01 -17.78 -25.11
N GLY A 583 -1.10 -18.71 -24.78
CA GLY A 583 -0.79 -19.09 -23.41
C GLY A 583 -1.63 -20.24 -22.86
N GLN A 584 -1.47 -20.53 -21.58
CA GLN A 584 -2.08 -21.68 -20.93
C GLN A 584 -3.48 -21.35 -20.38
N GLN A 585 -4.52 -21.90 -20.98
CA GLN A 585 -5.92 -21.65 -20.61
C GLN A 585 -6.31 -22.31 -19.27
N ASN A 586 -5.83 -23.54 -19.04
CA ASN A 586 -6.07 -24.25 -17.78
C ASN A 586 -4.73 -24.52 -17.12
N ALA A 587 -4.62 -24.23 -15.83
CA ALA A 587 -3.39 -24.40 -15.06
C ALA A 587 -3.69 -24.88 -13.64
N GLU A 588 -2.88 -25.81 -13.17
CA GLU A 588 -2.71 -26.12 -11.75
C GLU A 588 -1.21 -26.14 -11.49
N THR A 589 -0.67 -25.07 -10.95
CA THR A 589 0.78 -24.87 -10.82
C THR A 589 1.11 -24.36 -9.43
N GLN A 590 2.22 -24.85 -8.88
CA GLN A 590 2.76 -24.37 -7.62
C GLN A 590 4.17 -23.81 -7.84
N ALA A 591 4.35 -22.53 -7.48
CA ALA A 591 5.63 -21.83 -7.58
C ALA A 591 5.69 -20.64 -6.59
N GLY A 592 6.87 -20.34 -6.08
CA GLY A 592 7.10 -19.20 -5.18
C GLY A 592 6.24 -19.22 -3.91
N GLY A 593 5.94 -20.43 -3.39
CA GLY A 593 5.08 -20.61 -2.22
C GLY A 593 3.59 -20.38 -2.47
N ARG A 594 3.16 -20.33 -3.73
CA ARG A 594 1.76 -20.14 -4.14
C ARG A 594 1.29 -21.27 -5.05
N ARG A 595 0.00 -21.57 -4.95
CA ARG A 595 -0.70 -22.46 -5.89
C ARG A 595 -1.66 -21.61 -6.72
N LEU A 596 -1.51 -21.66 -8.05
CA LEU A 596 -2.45 -21.11 -9.01
C LEU A 596 -3.32 -22.23 -9.57
N THR A 597 -4.64 -22.08 -9.49
CA THR A 597 -5.61 -22.89 -10.22
C THR A 597 -6.33 -21.96 -11.19
N ARG A 598 -6.33 -22.29 -12.48
CA ARG A 598 -7.02 -21.53 -13.54
C ARG A 598 -7.86 -22.45 -14.39
N HIS A 599 -9.09 -22.02 -14.64
CA HIS A 599 -9.98 -22.62 -15.62
C HIS A 599 -10.50 -21.54 -16.57
N MET A 600 -10.40 -21.79 -17.88
CA MET A 600 -10.83 -20.85 -18.89
C MET A 600 -11.71 -21.51 -19.92
N THR A 601 -12.77 -20.80 -20.35
CA THR A 601 -13.62 -21.20 -21.48
C THR A 601 -13.82 -20.02 -22.42
N MET A 602 -14.01 -20.32 -23.71
CA MET A 602 -14.38 -19.32 -24.72
C MET A 602 -15.43 -19.95 -25.65
N ALA A 603 -16.64 -19.41 -25.60
CA ALA A 603 -17.76 -19.86 -26.43
C ALA A 603 -18.71 -18.69 -26.74
N ASP A 604 -19.24 -18.65 -27.97
CA ASP A 604 -20.24 -17.67 -28.43
C ASP A 604 -19.85 -16.21 -28.16
N GLY A 605 -18.56 -15.89 -28.24
CA GLY A 605 -18.04 -14.55 -27.99
C GLY A 605 -17.90 -14.17 -26.50
N VAL A 606 -18.13 -15.10 -25.60
CA VAL A 606 -17.92 -14.91 -24.17
C VAL A 606 -16.69 -15.69 -23.72
N VAL A 607 -15.78 -14.98 -23.09
CA VAL A 607 -14.60 -15.55 -22.45
C VAL A 607 -14.83 -15.55 -20.95
N GLN A 608 -14.71 -16.69 -20.31
CA GLN A 608 -14.77 -16.83 -18.85
C GLN A 608 -13.42 -17.34 -18.33
N VAL A 609 -12.88 -16.65 -17.35
CA VAL A 609 -11.65 -17.04 -16.64
C VAL A 609 -11.97 -17.11 -15.17
N GLN A 610 -11.71 -18.26 -14.57
CA GLN A 610 -11.79 -18.50 -13.13
C GLN A 610 -10.40 -18.77 -12.60
N GLU A 611 -9.91 -17.91 -11.72
CA GLU A 611 -8.59 -18.07 -11.10
C GLU A 611 -8.71 -18.13 -9.59
N ARG A 612 -7.90 -19.00 -8.98
CA ARG A 612 -7.69 -19.04 -7.54
C ARG A 612 -6.20 -19.08 -7.26
N ILE A 613 -5.75 -18.21 -6.35
CA ILE A 613 -4.40 -18.22 -5.81
C ILE A 613 -4.47 -18.52 -4.33
N ASP A 614 -3.79 -19.58 -3.93
CA ASP A 614 -3.58 -19.95 -2.54
C ASP A 614 -2.11 -19.67 -2.20
N ALA A 615 -1.86 -18.71 -1.28
CA ALA A 615 -0.58 -18.57 -0.62
C ALA A 615 -0.50 -19.64 0.47
N LEU A 616 0.54 -20.48 0.41
CA LEU A 616 0.59 -21.74 1.18
C LEU A 616 1.10 -21.55 2.61
N GLY A 617 1.71 -20.39 2.91
CA GLY A 617 2.42 -20.17 4.17
C GLY A 617 3.76 -20.89 4.25
N GLY A 618 4.46 -20.77 5.38
CA GLY A 618 5.75 -21.43 5.63
C GLY A 618 6.92 -20.72 4.96
N GLU A 619 7.92 -21.48 4.52
CA GLU A 619 9.17 -20.92 4.04
C GLU A 619 9.70 -21.63 2.80
N ILE A 620 10.43 -20.88 1.96
CA ILE A 620 11.25 -21.42 0.89
C ILE A 620 12.72 -21.32 1.32
N ALA A 621 13.41 -22.45 1.34
CA ALA A 621 14.81 -22.48 1.69
C ALA A 621 15.66 -21.63 0.72
N ALA A 622 16.70 -20.99 1.22
CA ALA A 622 17.57 -20.13 0.41
C ALA A 622 18.15 -20.85 -0.82
N ALA A 623 18.46 -22.14 -0.70
CA ALA A 623 18.98 -22.96 -1.80
C ALA A 623 17.96 -23.18 -2.92
N ASP A 624 16.66 -23.12 -2.64
CA ASP A 624 15.59 -23.40 -3.58
C ASP A 624 15.11 -22.13 -4.32
N ILE A 625 15.52 -20.94 -3.87
CA ILE A 625 15.12 -19.66 -4.45
C ILE A 625 15.33 -19.58 -5.97
N PRO A 626 16.49 -19.98 -6.54
CA PRO A 626 16.68 -19.93 -7.98
C PRO A 626 15.67 -20.78 -8.74
N ALA A 627 15.46 -22.02 -8.30
CA ALA A 627 14.51 -22.94 -8.93
C ALA A 627 13.06 -22.44 -8.84
N GLU A 628 12.68 -21.87 -7.70
CA GLU A 628 11.35 -21.29 -7.53
C GLU A 628 11.14 -20.01 -8.36
N ARG A 629 12.17 -19.18 -8.52
CA ARG A 629 12.15 -18.04 -9.44
C ARG A 629 11.92 -18.46 -10.88
N ASP A 630 12.63 -19.51 -11.34
CA ASP A 630 12.46 -20.05 -12.69
C ASP A 630 11.04 -20.59 -12.90
N LYS A 631 10.47 -21.30 -11.92
CA LYS A 631 9.08 -21.77 -11.96
C LYS A 631 8.09 -20.62 -12.05
N VAL A 632 8.27 -19.56 -11.26
CA VAL A 632 7.41 -18.37 -11.31
C VAL A 632 7.54 -17.67 -12.66
N ALA A 633 8.75 -17.50 -13.19
CA ALA A 633 8.96 -16.91 -14.51
C ALA A 633 8.26 -17.72 -15.62
N ALA A 634 8.35 -19.05 -15.56
CA ALA A 634 7.64 -19.92 -16.50
C ALA A 634 6.11 -19.81 -16.37
N MET A 635 5.61 -19.73 -15.15
CA MET A 635 4.17 -19.56 -14.87
C MET A 635 3.65 -18.21 -15.41
N LEU A 636 4.40 -17.12 -15.24
CA LEU A 636 4.06 -15.81 -15.77
C LEU A 636 4.16 -15.76 -17.29
N ALA A 637 5.15 -16.39 -17.89
CA ALA A 637 5.30 -16.48 -19.35
C ALA A 637 4.16 -17.28 -20.02
N ALA A 638 3.52 -18.18 -19.29
CA ALA A 638 2.41 -19.00 -19.76
C ALA A 638 1.03 -18.36 -19.57
N GLU A 639 0.96 -17.08 -19.17
CA GLU A 639 -0.30 -16.37 -18.93
C GLU A 639 -1.17 -16.30 -20.20
N PRO A 640 -2.49 -16.51 -20.08
CA PRO A 640 -3.38 -16.45 -21.21
C PRO A 640 -3.60 -15.01 -21.67
N ARG A 641 -3.50 -14.81 -22.98
CA ARG A 641 -3.79 -13.54 -23.65
C ARG A 641 -4.79 -13.75 -24.76
N LEU A 642 -5.82 -12.94 -24.80
CA LEU A 642 -6.69 -12.86 -25.97
C LEU A 642 -5.96 -12.15 -27.09
N VAL A 643 -6.12 -12.65 -28.30
CA VAL A 643 -5.57 -12.09 -29.53
C VAL A 643 -6.70 -11.81 -30.50
N ALA A 644 -6.87 -10.56 -30.86
CA ALA A 644 -7.89 -10.16 -31.82
C ALA A 644 -7.48 -10.49 -33.26
N PRO A 645 -8.45 -10.74 -34.18
CA PRO A 645 -8.16 -10.86 -35.61
C PRO A 645 -7.40 -9.66 -36.15
N ALA A 646 -6.53 -9.86 -37.16
CA ALA A 646 -5.75 -8.78 -37.75
C ALA A 646 -6.61 -7.65 -38.37
N ASN A 647 -7.81 -8.00 -38.81
CA ASN A 647 -8.77 -7.07 -39.41
C ASN A 647 -9.85 -6.57 -38.43
N THR A 648 -9.63 -6.71 -37.11
CA THR A 648 -10.57 -6.21 -36.12
C THR A 648 -10.76 -4.69 -36.31
N PRO A 649 -12.01 -4.21 -36.44
CA PRO A 649 -12.29 -2.78 -36.60
C PRO A 649 -11.70 -1.97 -35.44
N ARG A 650 -10.98 -0.91 -35.78
CA ARG A 650 -10.43 0.06 -34.83
C ARG A 650 -11.41 1.22 -34.66
N ARG A 651 -11.24 2.04 -33.59
CA ARG A 651 -12.14 3.18 -33.31
C ARG A 651 -12.34 4.13 -34.50
N TRP A 652 -11.31 4.33 -35.33
CA TRP A 652 -11.46 5.16 -36.55
C TRP A 652 -12.21 4.47 -37.68
N ASP A 653 -12.29 3.14 -37.70
CA ASP A 653 -13.16 2.41 -38.64
C ASP A 653 -14.64 2.46 -38.20
N LEU A 654 -14.86 2.67 -36.88
CA LEU A 654 -16.19 2.89 -36.29
C LEU A 654 -16.59 4.36 -36.27
N ALA A 655 -15.70 5.27 -36.70
CA ALA A 655 -16.02 6.70 -36.74
C ALA A 655 -17.24 6.97 -37.58
N VAL A 656 -18.22 7.65 -37.00
CA VAL A 656 -19.55 7.85 -37.58
C VAL A 656 -19.54 9.00 -38.58
N THR A 657 -19.69 8.64 -39.82
CA THR A 657 -19.98 9.64 -40.88
C THR A 657 -21.48 9.58 -41.17
N GLY A 658 -22.27 10.48 -40.55
CA GLY A 658 -23.72 10.56 -40.80
C GLY A 658 -24.63 10.14 -39.64
N ALA A 659 -25.91 9.97 -39.88
CA ALA A 659 -26.96 9.85 -38.85
C ALA A 659 -27.10 8.49 -38.13
N ALA A 660 -26.38 7.45 -38.55
CA ALA A 660 -26.51 6.10 -37.97
C ALA A 660 -25.30 5.75 -37.09
N LYS A 661 -25.47 5.78 -35.77
CA LYS A 661 -24.48 5.24 -34.83
C LYS A 661 -24.65 3.73 -34.72
N PRO A 662 -23.56 2.93 -34.70
CA PRO A 662 -23.63 1.51 -34.36
C PRO A 662 -24.34 1.27 -33.02
N ALA A 663 -25.14 0.23 -32.90
CA ALA A 663 -25.89 -0.09 -31.69
C ALA A 663 -24.98 -0.28 -30.47
N GLN A 664 -23.78 -0.77 -30.70
CA GLN A 664 -22.74 -0.99 -29.65
C GLN A 664 -22.28 0.33 -29.02
N LEU A 665 -22.26 1.43 -29.78
CA LEU A 665 -21.89 2.76 -29.24
C LEU A 665 -23.02 3.38 -28.43
N ALA A 666 -24.28 3.01 -28.73
CA ALA A 666 -25.45 3.55 -28.03
C ALA A 666 -25.45 3.18 -26.55
N MET A 667 -24.93 1.99 -26.19
CA MET A 667 -24.80 1.57 -24.79
C MET A 667 -23.79 2.43 -24.04
N LEU A 668 -22.58 2.66 -24.58
CA LEU A 668 -21.58 3.53 -23.96
C LEU A 668 -22.10 4.97 -23.79
N GLU A 669 -22.75 5.50 -24.79
CA GLU A 669 -23.37 6.84 -24.69
C GLU A 669 -24.49 6.91 -23.65
N SER A 670 -25.29 5.84 -23.50
CA SER A 670 -26.32 5.74 -22.47
C SER A 670 -25.71 5.76 -21.06
N ILE A 671 -24.62 5.04 -20.84
CA ILE A 671 -23.93 5.03 -19.55
C ILE A 671 -23.36 6.41 -19.24
N TYR A 672 -22.73 7.07 -20.22
CA TYR A 672 -22.27 8.44 -20.03
C TYR A 672 -23.42 9.44 -19.79
N ALA A 673 -24.56 9.24 -20.44
CA ALA A 673 -25.75 10.07 -20.17
C ALA A 673 -26.27 9.88 -18.74
N SER A 674 -26.26 8.64 -18.21
CA SER A 674 -26.58 8.36 -16.81
C SER A 674 -25.59 9.03 -15.85
N MET A 675 -24.29 8.89 -16.10
CA MET A 675 -23.24 9.54 -15.31
C MET A 675 -23.40 11.06 -15.27
N ILE A 676 -23.77 11.66 -16.42
CA ILE A 676 -24.00 13.11 -16.51
C ILE A 676 -25.26 13.51 -15.73
N HIS A 677 -26.30 12.70 -15.75
CA HIS A 677 -27.53 12.97 -15.00
C HIS A 677 -27.30 12.87 -13.47
N GLU A 678 -26.45 11.97 -13.05
CA GLU A 678 -26.13 11.71 -11.65
C GLU A 678 -24.94 12.53 -11.12
N ALA A 679 -24.29 13.33 -12.01
CA ALA A 679 -23.11 14.10 -11.65
C ALA A 679 -23.40 15.12 -10.54
N GLU A 680 -22.54 15.19 -9.56
CA GLU A 680 -22.59 16.19 -8.49
C GLU A 680 -22.42 17.61 -9.05
N PRO A 681 -23.03 18.62 -8.43
CA PRO A 681 -22.80 20.01 -8.81
C PRO A 681 -21.32 20.37 -8.71
N GLY A 682 -20.75 20.88 -9.80
CA GLY A 682 -19.33 21.26 -9.86
C GLY A 682 -18.40 20.16 -10.42
N GLU A 683 -18.89 18.96 -10.75
CA GLU A 683 -18.10 17.86 -11.29
C GLU A 683 -18.25 17.72 -12.82
N PRO A 684 -17.24 18.15 -13.63
CA PRO A 684 -17.31 18.10 -15.10
C PRO A 684 -16.86 16.76 -15.70
N SER A 685 -16.32 15.83 -14.91
CA SER A 685 -15.60 14.64 -15.39
C SER A 685 -16.39 13.77 -16.37
N ALA A 686 -17.70 13.57 -16.16
CA ALA A 686 -18.54 12.76 -17.05
C ALA A 686 -18.64 13.38 -18.46
N TRP A 687 -18.75 14.71 -18.57
CA TRP A 687 -18.75 15.42 -19.86
C TRP A 687 -17.39 15.34 -20.54
N LEU A 688 -16.29 15.52 -19.79
CA LEU A 688 -14.91 15.43 -20.31
C LEU A 688 -14.62 14.05 -20.90
N ASN A 689 -15.06 13.03 -20.22
CA ASN A 689 -14.84 11.64 -20.63
C ASN A 689 -15.68 11.29 -21.88
N ARG A 690 -16.94 11.74 -21.95
CA ARG A 690 -17.78 11.58 -23.15
C ARG A 690 -17.24 12.40 -24.31
N ALA A 691 -16.71 13.60 -24.06
CA ALA A 691 -16.04 14.40 -25.09
C ALA A 691 -14.83 13.65 -25.67
N SER A 692 -14.02 13.02 -24.82
CA SER A 692 -12.85 12.24 -25.25
C SER A 692 -13.25 11.01 -26.09
N LEU A 693 -14.31 10.29 -25.70
CA LEU A 693 -14.88 9.21 -26.50
C LEU A 693 -15.33 9.73 -27.88
N ARG A 694 -16.08 10.84 -27.91
CA ARG A 694 -16.60 11.45 -29.14
C ARG A 694 -15.49 11.95 -30.06
N GLN A 695 -14.43 12.57 -29.52
CA GLN A 695 -13.24 12.95 -30.29
C GLN A 695 -12.58 11.71 -30.92
N GLY A 696 -12.40 10.63 -30.16
CA GLY A 696 -11.83 9.37 -30.67
C GLY A 696 -12.66 8.73 -31.79
N LEU A 697 -13.97 9.00 -31.82
CA LEU A 697 -14.90 8.53 -32.85
C LEU A 697 -15.10 9.54 -33.97
N GLY A 698 -14.41 10.70 -33.96
CA GLY A 698 -14.55 11.76 -34.94
C GLY A 698 -15.82 12.63 -34.81
N ASP A 699 -16.62 12.46 -33.75
CA ASP A 699 -17.74 13.33 -33.40
C ASP A 699 -17.27 14.60 -32.69
N TYR A 700 -16.55 15.44 -33.40
CA TYR A 700 -16.02 16.72 -32.86
C TYR A 700 -17.13 17.71 -32.47
N ALA A 701 -18.28 17.68 -33.14
CA ALA A 701 -19.41 18.56 -32.82
C ALA A 701 -20.02 18.16 -31.45
N GLY A 702 -20.28 16.89 -31.24
CA GLY A 702 -20.72 16.37 -29.94
C GLY A 702 -19.71 16.63 -28.84
N ALA A 703 -18.40 16.47 -29.12
CA ALA A 703 -17.34 16.77 -28.18
C ALA A 703 -17.30 18.26 -27.77
N LEU A 704 -17.50 19.20 -28.72
CA LEU A 704 -17.61 20.63 -28.41
C LEU A 704 -18.77 20.95 -27.47
N THR A 705 -19.90 20.27 -27.65
CA THR A 705 -21.06 20.44 -26.76
C THR A 705 -20.72 20.01 -25.33
N ASP A 706 -20.11 18.85 -25.19
CA ASP A 706 -19.70 18.33 -23.87
C ASP A 706 -18.63 19.22 -23.20
N LEU A 707 -17.60 19.62 -23.94
CA LEU A 707 -16.53 20.49 -23.43
C LEU A 707 -17.06 21.86 -23.01
N THR A 708 -18.07 22.39 -23.77
CA THR A 708 -18.69 23.66 -23.38
C THR A 708 -19.51 23.52 -22.11
N SER A 709 -20.20 22.40 -21.91
CA SER A 709 -20.89 22.11 -20.67
C SER A 709 -19.91 21.93 -19.50
N ALA A 710 -18.80 21.22 -19.71
CA ALA A 710 -17.76 21.03 -18.70
C ALA A 710 -17.15 22.37 -18.24
N ILE A 711 -16.83 23.25 -19.19
CA ILE A 711 -16.29 24.61 -18.89
C ILE A 711 -17.32 25.45 -18.11
N ALA A 712 -18.61 25.31 -18.41
CA ALA A 712 -19.65 26.04 -17.69
C ALA A 712 -19.79 25.57 -16.24
N ILE A 713 -19.45 24.32 -15.95
CA ILE A 713 -19.48 23.71 -14.61
C ILE A 713 -18.21 24.07 -13.82
N ALA A 714 -17.03 23.81 -14.41
CA ALA A 714 -15.74 24.07 -13.78
C ALA A 714 -14.71 24.51 -14.85
N PRO A 715 -14.50 25.83 -15.04
CA PRO A 715 -13.56 26.32 -16.02
C PRO A 715 -12.10 26.08 -15.55
N ASP A 716 -11.36 25.27 -16.28
CA ASP A 716 -9.95 24.98 -16.06
C ASP A 716 -9.14 25.05 -17.36
N ALA A 717 -7.81 25.19 -17.24
CA ALA A 717 -6.91 25.38 -18.37
C ALA A 717 -6.89 24.17 -19.32
N ASP A 718 -6.92 22.96 -18.81
CA ASP A 718 -6.83 21.74 -19.62
C ASP A 718 -8.11 21.51 -20.44
N THR A 719 -9.27 21.81 -19.88
CA THR A 719 -10.56 21.73 -20.58
C THR A 719 -10.63 22.76 -21.72
N TYR A 720 -10.16 23.99 -21.50
CA TYR A 720 -10.04 24.98 -22.58
C TYR A 720 -9.07 24.52 -23.67
N LEU A 721 -7.90 23.92 -23.30
CA LEU A 721 -6.98 23.36 -24.28
C LEU A 721 -7.56 22.23 -25.09
N GLN A 722 -8.33 21.35 -24.47
CA GLN A 722 -9.02 20.26 -25.15
C GLN A 722 -10.06 20.80 -26.14
N ARG A 723 -10.81 21.84 -25.78
CA ARG A 723 -11.77 22.49 -26.67
C ARG A 723 -11.07 23.25 -27.77
N ALA A 724 -9.95 23.92 -27.50
CA ALA A 724 -9.12 24.58 -28.50
C ALA A 724 -8.63 23.60 -29.59
N ARG A 725 -8.15 22.42 -29.18
CA ARG A 725 -7.76 21.36 -30.13
C ARG A 725 -8.93 20.88 -30.97
N THR A 726 -10.11 20.78 -30.37
CA THR A 726 -11.34 20.37 -31.08
C THR A 726 -11.78 21.44 -32.08
N TYR A 727 -11.72 22.72 -31.75
CA TYR A 727 -11.96 23.83 -32.69
C TYR A 727 -10.94 23.83 -33.83
N TYR A 728 -9.67 23.61 -33.51
CA TYR A 728 -8.60 23.54 -34.50
C TYR A 728 -8.84 22.40 -35.50
N ALA A 729 -9.19 21.21 -35.03
CA ALA A 729 -9.52 20.06 -35.87
C ALA A 729 -10.69 20.36 -36.81
N LEU A 730 -11.64 21.21 -36.42
CA LEU A 730 -12.76 21.69 -37.26
C LEU A 730 -12.42 22.90 -38.13
N GLY A 731 -11.17 23.37 -38.16
CA GLY A 731 -10.72 24.53 -38.91
C GLY A 731 -11.22 25.88 -38.35
N LYS A 732 -11.69 25.91 -37.10
CA LYS A 732 -12.18 27.13 -36.43
C LYS A 732 -11.02 27.80 -35.67
N LEU A 733 -10.07 28.37 -36.43
CA LEU A 733 -8.82 28.92 -35.89
C LEU A 733 -9.03 30.03 -34.84
N GLY A 734 -10.00 30.94 -35.08
CA GLY A 734 -10.27 32.03 -34.16
C GLY A 734 -10.78 31.56 -32.80
N ASP A 735 -11.69 30.57 -32.79
CA ASP A 735 -12.22 29.99 -31.54
C ASP A 735 -11.14 29.20 -30.82
N ALA A 736 -10.30 28.47 -31.56
CA ALA A 736 -9.16 27.72 -30.99
C ALA A 736 -8.15 28.66 -30.31
N LEU A 737 -7.81 29.81 -30.95
CA LEU A 737 -6.92 30.80 -30.38
C LEU A 737 -7.50 31.44 -29.12
N ALA A 738 -8.77 31.80 -29.12
CA ALA A 738 -9.45 32.39 -27.97
C ALA A 738 -9.39 31.43 -26.74
N ASP A 739 -9.67 30.15 -26.96
CA ASP A 739 -9.61 29.12 -25.89
C ASP A 739 -8.19 28.88 -25.42
N ALA A 740 -7.19 28.83 -26.30
CA ALA A 740 -5.78 28.67 -25.92
C ALA A 740 -5.27 29.88 -25.10
N GLN A 741 -5.66 31.09 -25.45
CA GLN A 741 -5.35 32.31 -24.69
C GLN A 741 -6.04 32.27 -23.31
N LYS A 742 -7.29 31.80 -23.26
CA LYS A 742 -8.01 31.64 -21.99
C LYS A 742 -7.36 30.59 -21.09
N ALA A 743 -6.97 29.45 -21.65
CA ALA A 743 -6.20 28.42 -20.91
C ALA A 743 -4.90 29.00 -20.32
N ARG A 744 -4.15 29.75 -21.14
CA ARG A 744 -2.93 30.43 -20.67
C ARG A 744 -3.21 31.47 -19.57
N SER A 745 -4.35 32.14 -19.62
CA SER A 745 -4.74 33.10 -18.57
C SER A 745 -5.09 32.44 -17.25
N LEU A 746 -5.64 31.20 -17.30
CA LEU A 746 -5.99 30.41 -16.12
C LEU A 746 -4.76 29.74 -15.51
N ASP A 747 -3.88 29.20 -16.33
CA ASP A 747 -2.59 28.64 -15.91
C ASP A 747 -1.42 29.19 -16.74
N PRO A 748 -0.83 30.31 -16.34
CA PRO A 748 0.32 30.91 -17.02
C PRO A 748 1.61 30.05 -16.93
N ALA A 749 1.65 29.04 -16.06
CA ALA A 749 2.78 28.13 -15.92
C ALA A 749 2.66 26.90 -16.84
N SER A 750 1.48 26.61 -17.36
CA SER A 750 1.25 25.48 -18.27
C SER A 750 2.02 25.65 -19.59
N GLY A 751 3.02 24.80 -19.79
CA GLY A 751 3.78 24.76 -21.06
C GLY A 751 2.90 24.43 -22.25
N ALA A 752 1.87 23.61 -22.06
CA ALA A 752 0.90 23.25 -23.09
C ALA A 752 0.03 24.44 -23.50
N ALA A 753 -0.44 25.23 -22.55
CA ALA A 753 -1.24 26.42 -22.81
C ALA A 753 -0.41 27.52 -23.51
N VAL A 754 0.80 27.76 -23.03
CA VAL A 754 1.73 28.73 -23.65
C VAL A 754 2.11 28.30 -25.08
N GLY A 755 2.45 27.02 -25.27
CA GLY A 755 2.86 26.48 -26.57
C GLY A 755 1.72 26.54 -27.59
N MET A 756 0.50 26.12 -27.19
CA MET A 756 -0.65 26.15 -28.08
C MET A 756 -1.08 27.58 -28.45
N ALA A 757 -1.10 28.50 -27.46
CA ALA A 757 -1.40 29.90 -27.74
C ALA A 757 -0.38 30.52 -28.71
N ALA A 758 0.92 30.31 -28.48
CA ALA A 758 1.96 30.79 -29.38
C ALA A 758 1.86 30.19 -30.80
N SER A 759 1.56 28.90 -30.94
CA SER A 759 1.40 28.24 -32.22
C SER A 759 0.22 28.82 -33.01
N LEU A 760 -0.92 29.03 -32.37
CA LEU A 760 -2.14 29.56 -32.99
C LEU A 760 -2.01 31.07 -33.25
N GLU A 761 -1.31 31.86 -32.44
CA GLU A 761 -0.97 33.25 -32.69
C GLU A 761 -0.11 33.37 -33.97
N ALA A 762 0.92 32.56 -34.11
CA ALA A 762 1.76 32.55 -35.33
C ALA A 762 0.99 32.10 -36.56
N GLU A 763 0.11 31.09 -36.47
CA GLU A 763 -0.74 30.63 -37.55
C GLU A 763 -1.76 31.68 -37.96
N SER A 764 -2.24 32.52 -37.04
CA SER A 764 -3.12 33.65 -37.29
C SER A 764 -2.40 34.89 -37.86
N GLY A 765 -1.07 34.79 -38.04
CA GLY A 765 -0.23 35.86 -38.67
C GLY A 765 0.55 36.71 -37.68
N ASP A 766 0.41 36.48 -36.36
CA ASP A 766 1.22 37.19 -35.35
C ASP A 766 2.42 36.35 -34.86
N LEU A 767 3.34 36.12 -35.79
CA LEU A 767 4.61 35.43 -35.46
C LEU A 767 5.46 36.23 -34.44
N ALA A 768 5.39 37.56 -34.49
CA ALA A 768 6.16 38.40 -33.59
C ALA A 768 5.64 38.28 -32.14
N GLY A 769 4.36 38.34 -31.94
CA GLY A 769 3.73 38.09 -30.63
C GLY A 769 4.04 36.70 -30.08
N ALA A 770 3.87 35.67 -30.90
CA ALA A 770 4.18 34.29 -30.55
C ALA A 770 5.63 34.09 -30.09
N THR A 771 6.60 34.61 -30.83
CA THR A 771 8.02 34.51 -30.48
C THR A 771 8.38 35.33 -29.24
N GLN A 772 7.81 36.53 -29.09
CA GLN A 772 7.99 37.35 -27.88
C GLN A 772 7.48 36.65 -26.61
N LEU A 773 6.31 35.99 -26.71
CA LEU A 773 5.76 35.21 -25.61
C LEU A 773 6.73 34.11 -25.18
N LEU A 774 7.26 33.36 -26.13
CA LEU A 774 8.20 32.28 -25.84
C LEU A 774 9.53 32.82 -25.31
N ASP A 775 10.04 33.97 -25.82
CA ASP A 775 11.24 34.59 -25.30
C ASP A 775 11.12 35.03 -23.83
N GLN A 776 9.98 35.55 -23.44
CA GLN A 776 9.69 35.86 -22.03
C GLN A 776 9.78 34.60 -21.16
N LYS A 777 9.24 33.47 -21.63
CA LYS A 777 9.29 32.19 -20.91
C LYS A 777 10.71 31.59 -20.87
N ILE A 778 11.45 31.69 -21.95
CA ILE A 778 12.86 31.24 -22.02
C ILE A 778 13.74 32.04 -21.06
N ALA A 779 13.49 33.34 -20.92
CA ALA A 779 14.23 34.24 -20.03
C ALA A 779 14.04 33.90 -18.54
N LEU A 780 12.90 33.31 -18.16
CA LEU A 780 12.66 32.86 -16.80
C LEU A 780 13.52 31.63 -16.39
N GLY A 781 14.08 30.93 -17.38
CA GLY A 781 14.93 29.78 -17.12
C GLY A 781 14.17 28.55 -16.59
N GLY A 782 14.89 27.71 -15.81
CA GLY A 782 14.31 26.52 -15.19
C GLY A 782 14.22 25.29 -16.11
N LYS A 783 13.58 24.22 -15.64
CA LYS A 783 13.48 22.91 -16.33
C LYS A 783 12.73 22.98 -17.67
N THR A 784 11.81 23.91 -17.84
CA THR A 784 10.96 24.07 -19.03
C THR A 784 11.60 24.91 -20.14
N ARG A 785 12.73 25.56 -19.86
CA ARG A 785 13.43 26.46 -20.80
C ARG A 785 13.70 25.83 -22.17
N ASP A 786 14.23 24.60 -22.18
CA ASP A 786 14.56 23.92 -23.44
C ASP A 786 13.29 23.54 -24.22
N GLY A 787 12.18 23.22 -23.53
CA GLY A 787 10.89 23.01 -24.17
C GLY A 787 10.38 24.25 -24.90
N TYR A 788 10.50 25.44 -24.28
CA TYR A 788 10.12 26.69 -24.93
C TYR A 788 11.08 27.08 -26.08
N ARG A 789 12.40 26.79 -25.98
CA ARG A 789 13.34 26.95 -27.10
C ARG A 789 12.96 26.08 -28.30
N MET A 790 12.58 24.84 -28.04
CA MET A 790 12.09 23.90 -29.05
C MET A 790 10.80 24.41 -29.71
N ALA A 791 9.79 24.80 -28.89
CA ALA A 791 8.55 25.36 -29.42
C ALA A 791 8.78 26.62 -30.27
N LYS A 792 9.70 27.52 -29.85
CA LYS A 792 10.09 28.67 -30.61
C LYS A 792 10.70 28.28 -31.96
N ALA A 793 11.62 27.33 -31.98
CA ALA A 793 12.23 26.85 -33.21
C ALA A 793 11.23 26.23 -34.16
N ASP A 794 10.29 25.42 -33.63
CA ASP A 794 9.23 24.80 -34.41
C ASP A 794 8.29 25.85 -35.06
N ILE A 795 7.85 26.85 -34.30
CA ILE A 795 6.97 27.94 -34.77
C ILE A 795 7.71 28.79 -35.85
N ILE A 796 8.95 29.19 -35.61
CA ILE A 796 9.76 29.91 -36.62
C ILE A 796 9.97 29.03 -37.84
N GLY A 797 10.25 27.73 -37.65
CA GLY A 797 10.40 26.76 -38.74
C GLY A 797 9.17 26.63 -39.61
N GLN A 798 7.97 26.71 -39.02
CA GLN A 798 6.70 26.61 -39.74
C GLN A 798 6.27 27.95 -40.39
N PHE A 799 6.37 29.07 -39.69
CA PHE A 799 5.75 30.33 -40.08
C PHE A 799 6.75 31.46 -40.41
N GLY A 800 8.03 31.28 -40.06
CA GLY A 800 9.09 32.29 -40.26
C GLY A 800 10.25 31.80 -41.14
N ASP A 801 11.45 32.33 -40.85
CA ASP A 801 12.69 31.92 -41.55
C ASP A 801 13.24 30.60 -40.98
N PRO A 802 13.25 29.53 -41.78
CA PRO A 802 13.76 28.24 -41.32
C PRO A 802 15.26 28.27 -40.95
N ALA A 803 16.04 29.21 -41.47
CA ALA A 803 17.47 29.35 -41.08
C ALA A 803 17.62 29.79 -39.63
N GLU A 804 16.75 30.69 -39.15
CA GLU A 804 16.72 31.07 -37.72
C GLU A 804 16.29 29.89 -36.84
N ALA A 805 15.28 29.14 -37.23
CA ALA A 805 14.85 27.95 -36.49
C ALA A 805 15.97 26.90 -36.38
N ILE A 806 16.67 26.62 -37.47
CA ILE A 806 17.83 25.70 -37.49
C ILE A 806 18.92 26.20 -36.54
N LYS A 807 19.22 27.50 -36.54
CA LYS A 807 20.23 28.08 -35.65
C LYS A 807 19.90 27.87 -34.17
N ILE A 808 18.62 27.95 -33.79
CA ILE A 808 18.17 27.66 -32.42
C ILE A 808 18.42 26.20 -32.09
N ILE A 809 18.05 25.28 -32.97
CA ILE A 809 18.26 23.84 -32.76
C ILE A 809 19.75 23.50 -32.77
N ASP A 810 20.58 24.10 -33.64
CA ASP A 810 22.02 23.89 -33.64
C ASP A 810 22.65 24.28 -32.29
N ALA A 811 22.23 25.41 -31.71
CA ALA A 811 22.70 25.82 -30.40
C ALA A 811 22.25 24.81 -29.29
N MET A 812 21.07 24.25 -29.40
CA MET A 812 20.58 23.20 -28.45
C MET A 812 21.34 21.88 -28.65
N ILE A 813 21.68 21.52 -29.90
CA ILE A 813 22.50 20.32 -30.20
C ILE A 813 23.93 20.50 -29.66
N ALA A 814 24.51 21.72 -29.74
CA ALA A 814 25.80 22.00 -29.14
C ALA A 814 25.82 21.83 -27.63
N ASP A 815 24.70 22.19 -26.94
CA ASP A 815 24.51 21.95 -25.50
C ASP A 815 24.30 20.45 -25.17
N LYS A 816 23.66 19.68 -26.05
CA LYS A 816 23.32 18.27 -25.88
C LYS A 816 23.62 17.46 -27.16
N PRO A 817 24.91 17.19 -27.45
CA PRO A 817 25.28 16.42 -28.63
C PRO A 817 24.69 15.01 -28.61
N GLY A 818 24.19 14.52 -29.74
CA GLY A 818 23.63 13.20 -29.87
C GLY A 818 22.18 13.05 -29.34
N SER A 819 21.47 14.13 -29.01
CA SER A 819 20.07 14.09 -28.65
C SER A 819 19.19 13.70 -29.85
N PRO A 820 18.51 12.52 -29.84
CA PRO A 820 17.69 12.08 -30.97
C PRO A 820 16.56 13.05 -31.29
N SER A 821 15.90 13.60 -30.26
CA SER A 821 14.80 14.54 -30.43
C SER A 821 15.21 15.84 -31.11
N LEU A 822 16.39 16.37 -30.79
CA LEU A 822 16.92 17.59 -31.42
C LEU A 822 17.33 17.35 -32.88
N LEU A 823 17.98 16.21 -33.16
CA LEU A 823 18.33 15.79 -34.53
C LEU A 823 17.05 15.61 -35.39
N ASN A 824 16.02 14.96 -34.81
CA ASN A 824 14.75 14.80 -35.48
C ASN A 824 14.03 16.13 -35.73
N ALA A 825 14.05 17.07 -34.79
CA ALA A 825 13.46 18.39 -34.97
C ALA A 825 14.15 19.17 -36.10
N ARG A 826 15.48 19.11 -36.15
CA ARG A 826 16.24 19.76 -37.25
C ARG A 826 15.93 19.09 -38.59
N CYS A 827 15.85 17.78 -38.67
CA CYS A 827 15.43 17.04 -39.87
C CYS A 827 14.02 17.46 -40.31
N TRP A 828 13.06 17.50 -39.37
CA TRP A 828 11.67 17.90 -39.66
C TRP A 828 11.53 19.29 -40.22
N ILE A 829 12.20 20.30 -39.63
CA ILE A 829 12.21 21.69 -40.15
C ILE A 829 12.79 21.73 -41.57
N LYS A 830 13.92 21.06 -41.82
CA LYS A 830 14.53 21.00 -43.18
C LYS A 830 13.60 20.31 -44.17
N GLY A 831 12.92 19.20 -43.75
CA GLY A 831 12.03 18.42 -44.61
C GLY A 831 10.76 19.18 -44.97
N THR A 832 10.10 19.79 -44.00
CA THR A 832 8.86 20.57 -44.23
C THR A 832 9.11 21.80 -45.11
N ARG A 833 10.28 22.43 -44.99
CA ARG A 833 10.67 23.61 -45.78
C ARG A 833 11.42 23.26 -47.05
N SER A 834 11.69 22.00 -47.35
CA SER A 834 12.44 21.53 -48.52
C SER A 834 13.83 22.16 -48.68
N ILE A 835 14.58 22.30 -47.59
CA ILE A 835 15.94 22.88 -47.55
C ILE A 835 16.95 21.89 -47.03
N GLN A 836 18.19 21.92 -47.50
CA GLN A 836 19.32 21.11 -47.01
C GLN A 836 18.95 19.59 -46.89
N ILE A 837 18.25 19.03 -47.89
CA ILE A 837 17.64 17.71 -47.81
C ILE A 837 18.66 16.59 -47.56
N GLU A 838 19.87 16.64 -48.15
CA GLU A 838 20.90 15.64 -47.90
C GLU A 838 21.39 15.68 -46.45
N SER A 839 21.49 16.86 -45.85
CA SER A 839 21.89 16.97 -44.44
C SER A 839 20.73 16.60 -43.53
N ALA A 840 19.49 16.86 -43.92
CA ALA A 840 18.29 16.41 -43.21
C ALA A 840 18.24 14.89 -43.12
N LEU A 841 18.58 14.18 -44.20
CA LEU A 841 18.63 12.71 -44.20
C LEU A 841 19.63 12.18 -43.16
N LYS A 842 20.79 12.82 -43.03
CA LYS A 842 21.77 12.45 -41.98
C LYS A 842 21.22 12.66 -40.59
N ASP A 843 20.57 13.82 -40.35
CA ASP A 843 19.96 14.13 -39.05
C ASP A 843 18.91 13.09 -38.66
N CYS A 844 17.97 12.74 -39.56
CA CYS A 844 16.95 11.75 -39.31
C CYS A 844 17.53 10.34 -39.10
N THR A 845 18.54 9.94 -39.92
CA THR A 845 19.17 8.63 -39.79
C THR A 845 19.85 8.50 -38.43
N SER A 846 20.59 9.51 -37.99
CA SER A 846 21.21 9.53 -36.68
C SER A 846 20.14 9.55 -35.55
N ALA A 847 19.02 10.24 -35.72
CA ALA A 847 17.94 10.22 -34.78
C ALA A 847 17.32 8.79 -34.64
N VAL A 848 17.14 8.07 -35.72
CA VAL A 848 16.68 6.67 -35.72
C VAL A 848 17.67 5.75 -35.01
N GLU A 849 18.96 5.91 -35.28
CA GLU A 849 20.01 5.07 -34.69
C GLU A 849 20.22 5.30 -33.20
N LEU A 850 20.00 6.51 -32.74
CA LEU A 850 20.20 6.89 -31.34
C LEU A 850 18.92 6.77 -30.46
N SER A 851 17.76 6.57 -31.06
CA SER A 851 16.46 6.54 -30.34
C SER A 851 16.08 5.12 -29.97
N SER A 852 15.56 4.96 -28.75
CA SER A 852 14.84 3.74 -28.33
C SER A 852 13.42 3.68 -28.91
N ASP A 853 12.82 4.86 -29.19
CA ASP A 853 11.53 5.00 -29.89
C ASP A 853 11.79 5.69 -31.23
N THR A 854 11.73 4.92 -32.29
CA THR A 854 12.15 5.34 -33.62
C THR A 854 11.04 5.97 -34.48
N TYR A 855 9.75 5.88 -34.06
CA TYR A 855 8.61 6.16 -34.96
C TYR A 855 8.54 7.60 -35.44
N GLY A 856 8.77 8.58 -34.54
CA GLY A 856 8.80 9.98 -34.93
C GLY A 856 9.95 10.32 -35.91
N ALA A 857 11.10 9.70 -35.70
CA ALA A 857 12.27 9.90 -36.58
C ALA A 857 12.10 9.20 -37.93
N LEU A 858 11.46 8.04 -37.98
CA LEU A 858 11.11 7.34 -39.22
C LEU A 858 10.07 8.13 -40.03
N ASP A 859 9.04 8.71 -39.40
CA ASP A 859 8.05 9.57 -40.05
C ASP A 859 8.73 10.78 -40.72
N SER A 860 9.59 11.46 -39.97
CA SER A 860 10.38 12.57 -40.48
C SER A 860 11.30 12.16 -41.63
N ARG A 861 11.96 11.00 -41.51
CA ARG A 861 12.83 10.46 -42.57
C ARG A 861 12.06 10.08 -43.81
N ALA A 862 10.85 9.56 -43.65
CA ALA A 862 9.95 9.25 -44.76
C ALA A 862 9.58 10.51 -45.56
N LEU A 863 9.36 11.66 -44.86
CA LEU A 863 9.17 12.95 -45.55
C LEU A 863 10.41 13.33 -46.37
N ILE A 864 11.63 13.13 -45.84
CA ILE A 864 12.87 13.41 -46.60
C ILE A 864 13.00 12.51 -47.81
N TRP A 865 12.75 11.19 -47.66
CA TRP A 865 12.74 10.26 -48.78
C TRP A 865 11.72 10.68 -49.84
N LEU A 866 10.53 11.09 -49.44
CA LEU A 866 9.50 11.60 -50.35
C LEU A 866 9.96 12.83 -51.12
N ARG A 867 10.63 13.82 -50.45
CA ARG A 867 11.22 15.01 -51.08
C ARG A 867 12.35 14.67 -52.08
N MET A 868 13.06 13.58 -51.81
CA MET A 868 14.12 13.09 -52.74
C MET A 868 13.56 12.23 -53.87
N GLY A 869 12.25 11.97 -53.91
CA GLY A 869 11.63 11.06 -54.90
C GLY A 869 11.93 9.56 -54.64
N ARG A 870 12.50 9.22 -53.48
CA ARG A 870 12.83 7.86 -53.10
C ARG A 870 11.60 7.19 -52.42
N LEU A 871 10.61 6.91 -53.26
CA LEU A 871 9.27 6.49 -52.81
C LEU A 871 9.24 5.11 -52.10
N LYS A 872 10.13 4.19 -52.47
CA LYS A 872 10.19 2.86 -51.85
C LYS A 872 10.71 2.93 -50.43
N GLU A 873 11.74 3.76 -50.21
CA GLU A 873 12.29 3.96 -48.88
C GLU A 873 11.32 4.76 -47.98
N ALA A 874 10.61 5.76 -48.54
CA ALA A 874 9.57 6.47 -47.84
C ALA A 874 8.44 5.51 -47.41
N LEU A 875 8.00 4.62 -48.30
CA LEU A 875 6.97 3.63 -48.01
C LEU A 875 7.44 2.68 -46.90
N ALA A 876 8.66 2.17 -46.94
CA ALA A 876 9.22 1.27 -45.95
C ALA A 876 9.25 1.90 -44.53
N ASP A 877 9.70 3.16 -44.42
CA ASP A 877 9.67 3.87 -43.14
C ASP A 877 8.25 4.09 -42.61
N LEU A 878 7.32 4.51 -43.48
CA LEU A 878 5.91 4.70 -43.10
C LEU A 878 5.19 3.41 -42.74
N ASP A 879 5.50 2.30 -43.46
CA ASP A 879 4.98 0.99 -43.10
C ASP A 879 5.48 0.54 -41.71
N ALA A 880 6.75 0.80 -41.40
CA ALA A 880 7.30 0.51 -40.07
C ALA A 880 6.60 1.35 -38.97
N VAL A 881 6.40 2.65 -39.20
CA VAL A 881 5.67 3.53 -38.28
C VAL A 881 4.25 3.03 -38.06
N LEU A 882 3.50 2.79 -39.14
CA LEU A 882 2.09 2.42 -39.06
C LEU A 882 1.86 0.99 -38.63
N LEU A 883 2.87 0.17 -38.67
CA LEU A 883 2.88 -1.15 -38.06
C LEU A 883 2.86 -1.06 -36.53
N ALA A 884 3.61 -0.13 -35.99
CA ALA A 884 3.69 0.07 -34.56
C ALA A 884 2.60 1.00 -34.03
N THR A 885 2.28 2.05 -34.78
CA THR A 885 1.29 3.08 -34.42
C THR A 885 0.25 3.28 -35.52
N PRO A 886 -0.69 2.34 -35.71
CA PRO A 886 -1.63 2.37 -36.84
C PRO A 886 -2.56 3.59 -36.88
N GLY A 887 -2.73 4.29 -35.77
CA GLY A 887 -3.56 5.48 -35.61
C GLY A 887 -2.85 6.82 -35.86
N LEU A 888 -1.66 6.87 -36.41
CA LEU A 888 -0.91 8.10 -36.62
C LEU A 888 -1.33 8.78 -37.93
N ALA A 889 -2.20 9.80 -37.82
CA ALA A 889 -2.78 10.52 -38.97
C ALA A 889 -1.73 11.13 -39.91
N PRO A 890 -0.66 11.84 -39.43
CA PRO A 890 0.41 12.35 -40.25
C PRO A 890 1.06 11.29 -41.16
N SER A 891 1.47 10.17 -40.58
CA SER A 891 2.10 9.08 -41.32
C SER A 891 1.18 8.42 -42.34
N ARG A 892 -0.12 8.27 -42.03
CA ARG A 892 -1.11 7.81 -42.98
C ARG A 892 -1.29 8.79 -44.15
N PHE A 893 -1.31 10.08 -43.86
CA PHE A 893 -1.42 11.12 -44.91
C PHE A 893 -0.18 11.06 -45.84
N LEU A 894 1.03 11.01 -45.27
CA LEU A 894 2.24 10.87 -46.04
C LEU A 894 2.26 9.57 -46.87
N ARG A 895 1.83 8.42 -46.28
CA ARG A 895 1.75 7.16 -46.99
C ARG A 895 0.73 7.18 -48.13
N ALA A 896 -0.40 7.87 -47.96
CA ALA A 896 -1.36 8.10 -49.04
C ALA A 896 -0.72 8.85 -50.19
N ILE A 897 0.07 9.90 -49.93
CA ILE A 897 0.80 10.64 -50.96
C ILE A 897 1.82 9.74 -51.67
N VAL A 898 2.58 8.94 -50.96
CA VAL A 898 3.53 7.97 -51.50
C VAL A 898 2.83 6.93 -52.36
N HIS A 899 1.72 6.32 -51.90
CA HIS A 899 0.93 5.38 -52.69
C HIS A 899 0.37 6.00 -53.97
N ALA A 900 -0.10 7.25 -53.90
CA ALA A 900 -0.61 7.94 -55.08
C ALA A 900 0.53 8.13 -56.15
N GLN A 901 1.72 8.50 -55.72
CA GLN A 901 2.89 8.64 -56.65
C GLN A 901 3.39 7.29 -57.17
N LEU A 902 3.20 6.19 -56.41
CA LEU A 902 3.51 4.83 -56.85
C LEU A 902 2.40 4.21 -57.74
N GLN A 903 1.40 4.99 -58.13
CA GLN A 903 0.26 4.53 -58.93
C GLN A 903 -0.59 3.46 -58.24
N GLN A 904 -0.79 3.57 -56.91
CA GLN A 904 -1.61 2.67 -56.10
C GLN A 904 -2.83 3.41 -55.55
N PRO A 905 -3.81 3.78 -56.39
CA PRO A 905 -4.89 4.69 -56.02
C PRO A 905 -5.82 4.13 -54.93
N GLY A 906 -5.99 2.81 -54.85
CA GLY A 906 -6.82 2.16 -53.82
C GLY A 906 -6.24 2.32 -52.42
N ALA A 907 -4.95 2.02 -52.25
CA ALA A 907 -4.22 2.19 -50.99
C ALA A 907 -4.14 3.67 -50.58
N ALA A 908 -3.86 4.56 -51.54
CA ALA A 908 -3.87 6.00 -51.30
C ALA A 908 -5.23 6.52 -50.77
N ALA A 909 -6.33 6.12 -51.39
CA ALA A 909 -7.66 6.52 -50.98
C ALA A 909 -8.02 6.01 -49.58
N GLN A 910 -7.62 4.78 -49.25
CA GLN A 910 -7.85 4.17 -47.94
C GLN A 910 -7.10 4.94 -46.82
N ASP A 911 -5.78 5.13 -46.99
CA ASP A 911 -4.98 5.85 -45.97
C ASP A 911 -5.45 7.31 -45.81
N LEU A 912 -5.78 7.99 -46.90
CA LEU A 912 -6.26 9.36 -46.86
C LEU A 912 -7.62 9.46 -46.11
N ALA A 913 -8.53 8.53 -46.35
CA ALA A 913 -9.81 8.50 -45.66
C ALA A 913 -9.63 8.30 -44.14
N ILE A 914 -8.72 7.43 -43.75
CA ILE A 914 -8.40 7.19 -42.33
C ILE A 914 -7.70 8.41 -41.73
N ALA A 915 -6.68 8.98 -42.39
CA ALA A 915 -5.97 10.16 -41.92
C ALA A 915 -6.93 11.33 -41.61
N ARG A 916 -7.85 11.60 -42.51
CA ARG A 916 -8.87 12.68 -42.36
C ARG A 916 -9.90 12.40 -41.25
N ARG A 917 -10.16 11.13 -40.93
CA ARG A 917 -11.01 10.78 -39.77
C ARG A 917 -10.29 11.01 -38.46
N LEU A 918 -9.01 10.63 -38.42
CA LEU A 918 -8.18 10.79 -37.23
C LEU A 918 -7.81 12.25 -36.94
N ASP A 919 -7.58 13.02 -38.00
CA ASP A 919 -7.26 14.43 -37.92
C ASP A 919 -7.89 15.18 -39.14
N PRO A 920 -9.04 15.82 -38.97
CA PRO A 920 -9.69 16.61 -40.05
C PRO A 920 -8.84 17.77 -40.54
N SER A 921 -7.88 18.26 -39.76
CA SER A 921 -6.98 19.37 -40.13
C SER A 921 -5.75 18.94 -40.94
N VAL A 922 -5.54 17.63 -41.16
CA VAL A 922 -4.33 17.10 -41.78
C VAL A 922 -4.02 17.67 -43.17
N ASP A 923 -5.03 17.86 -44.04
CA ASP A 923 -4.85 18.48 -45.34
C ASP A 923 -4.36 19.93 -45.23
N HIS A 924 -4.91 20.70 -44.28
CA HIS A 924 -4.50 22.08 -44.02
C HIS A 924 -3.04 22.14 -43.51
N THR A 925 -2.69 21.26 -42.57
CA THR A 925 -1.32 21.18 -42.02
C THR A 925 -0.31 20.87 -43.11
N TYR A 926 -0.53 19.87 -43.95
CA TYR A 926 0.41 19.47 -44.99
C TYR A 926 0.42 20.41 -46.22
N ALA A 927 -0.71 21.12 -46.49
CA ALA A 927 -0.70 22.13 -47.52
C ALA A 927 0.31 23.27 -47.24
N ARG A 928 0.53 23.63 -45.98
CA ARG A 928 1.57 24.58 -45.54
C ARG A 928 2.98 24.12 -45.92
N TYR A 929 3.21 22.81 -45.89
CA TYR A 929 4.48 22.21 -46.29
C TYR A 929 4.59 22.01 -47.81
N GLY A 930 3.63 22.52 -48.59
CA GLY A 930 3.56 22.35 -50.03
C GLY A 930 3.24 20.91 -50.48
N ILE A 931 2.63 20.10 -49.59
CA ILE A 931 2.23 18.73 -49.84
C ILE A 931 0.68 18.73 -49.94
N VAL A 932 0.20 18.57 -51.17
CA VAL A 932 -1.23 18.63 -51.50
C VAL A 932 -1.64 17.37 -52.23
N VAL A 933 -2.74 16.74 -51.84
CA VAL A 933 -3.28 15.55 -52.49
C VAL A 933 -3.53 15.82 -53.99
N GLY A 934 -3.05 14.92 -54.85
CA GLY A 934 -3.21 15.02 -56.31
C GLY A 934 -2.29 15.99 -57.03
N LYS A 935 -1.38 16.69 -56.32
CA LYS A 935 -0.35 17.50 -56.93
C LYS A 935 1.01 16.76 -56.85
N PRO A 936 1.78 16.69 -57.97
CA PRO A 936 3.15 16.16 -57.89
C PRO A 936 3.98 17.10 -57.00
N LEU A 937 4.72 16.53 -56.07
CA LEU A 937 5.78 17.27 -55.37
C LEU A 937 6.78 17.71 -56.44
N ALA A 938 7.15 19.00 -56.48
CA ALA A 938 8.18 19.50 -57.36
C ALA A 938 9.47 18.71 -57.06
N SER A 939 9.86 17.81 -57.96
CA SER A 939 11.16 17.13 -57.85
C SER A 939 12.24 18.20 -58.00
N MET A 940 13.09 18.36 -56.99
CA MET A 940 14.34 19.05 -57.22
C MET A 940 15.16 18.17 -58.19
N ALA A 941 15.10 18.54 -59.45
CA ALA A 941 16.04 18.01 -60.44
C ALA A 941 17.43 18.22 -59.85
N VAL A 942 18.12 17.12 -59.57
CA VAL A 942 19.56 17.13 -59.28
C VAL A 942 20.23 17.80 -60.50
N ALA A 943 20.60 19.05 -60.36
CA ALA A 943 21.47 19.69 -61.31
C ALA A 943 22.79 18.90 -61.27
N LYS A 944 22.97 18.05 -62.28
CA LYS A 944 24.27 17.46 -62.60
C LYS A 944 25.14 18.62 -63.10
N GLU A 945 25.77 19.34 -62.19
CA GLU A 945 26.97 20.11 -62.53
C GLU A 945 28.06 19.12 -62.75
N GLY A 946 28.50 19.12 -64.01
CA GLY A 946 29.54 18.26 -64.58
C GLY A 946 30.84 18.43 -63.86
N LEU A 947 31.47 17.31 -63.54
CA LEU A 947 32.90 17.17 -63.43
C LEU A 947 33.50 17.40 -64.82
N LYS A 948 34.24 18.46 -65.00
CA LYS A 948 35.38 18.61 -65.84
C LYS A 948 36.59 18.94 -65.00
#